data_ea9a82692600bafec5d5a2e3de134ce3
#
_entry.id   ea9a82692600bafec5d5a2e3de134ce3
#
_cell.length_a   1.000
_cell.length_b   1.000
_cell.length_c   1.000
_cell.angle_alpha   90.00
_cell.angle_beta   90.00
_cell.angle_gamma   90.00
#
_symmetry.space_group_name_H-M   'P 1'
#
loop_
_entity.id
_entity.type
_entity.pdbx_description
1 polymer ?
#
loop_
_entity_poly.entity_id
_entity_poly.type
_entity_poly.pdbx_seq_one_letter_code
_entity_poly.pdbx_strand_id
1 'polypeptide(L)'
;MRLRSLGIALAATAALIALPATHPPAVAAETPLSQGRTATASSEENAGTAAAKGVDGDTGTRWSSAATDDQWFQVDLGATATVSQVVLNWEAAYGKDYKVQISKDGGTWTDLKSVTGSDGGVDTLDVSGQGRYVRMLGVHRATQWGYSLWEFQVFGSTGGTQSACGTANAAQGRPATASTTENAGTPASAAFDGDTGTRWSSQAADPQWLRVDLGSVQDLCRIDLNWEAAYGKDFQLQASADGQTWSTLKSVTGASGGTASYDVSGTGRYVRVYGTARGTGYGYSLWEVAVHTGTTGVPPVQGGGDLGPNVIVVDPSTPNLQQKFDDVFKQQESSQFGTGRYQFLLKPGTYNGINAQIGFYTSISGLGMNPDDTQINGDVTVDAGWFNGNATQNFWRSAENLAIRPSNGTDRWAVAQAAPFRRIHVQGGLNLAPNGYGWASGGYIADSKIDGTVGPYSQQQWYSRDSSVGGWTNGVWNMTFSGVQGAPATNFDSGPYTTLDNTPVSREKPFLYLDGSAYKVFVPAKRTNARGVSWPANAGTSLPLDQFYVVRPGATAATINQALAQGLNLLFTPGVYHLDRTIDVTRANTVVLGLGLATLVPDNGVDAMHVADVDGVRLAGFLIDAGSTNSDTLLRIGEPGSSADHSANPTTMQDVFVRIGGAGPGLATNSVVVNSNNVVIDHTWLWRADHGSGVGWNTNRADYGLRVNGNDVLATGLFVEHFNKYDVYWSGERGRTIFFQNEKAYDAPNAAAVTHDGIVGYAAYKVADSVTTHEAWGLGSYCNYTADPTIVQAHGFQLPTGPGIRMHDLLVISLGGKGQYAHVVNSTGTPTSGTDTVPSKVTSFP
;
A
#
# COMPACT_ATOMS: atom_id res chain seq x y z
N MET A 1 9.67 4.48 71.68
CA MET A 1 9.33 3.37 72.65
C MET A 1 8.88 2.19 71.79
N ARG A 2 9.37 1.04 72.06
CA ARG A 2 9.56 -0.17 71.21
C ARG A 2 8.37 -0.69 70.43
N LEU A 3 8.65 -1.05 69.18
CA LEU A 3 7.91 -1.96 68.30
C LEU A 3 7.64 -3.33 68.91
N ARG A 4 6.51 -3.93 68.57
CA ARG A 4 6.40 -5.39 68.40
C ARG A 4 5.61 -5.72 67.14
N SER A 5 6.30 -6.45 66.29
CA SER A 5 5.82 -7.12 65.11
C SER A 5 4.87 -8.29 65.44
N LEU A 6 3.79 -8.43 64.69
CA LEU A 6 3.05 -9.66 64.59
C LEU A 6 2.92 -10.02 63.09
N GLY A 7 3.55 -11.12 62.73
CA GLY A 7 3.40 -11.69 61.40
C GLY A 7 2.13 -12.51 61.30
N ILE A 8 1.39 -12.33 60.22
CA ILE A 8 0.30 -13.23 59.82
C ILE A 8 0.69 -13.77 58.42
N ALA A 9 0.95 -15.06 58.40
CA ALA A 9 1.11 -15.81 57.15
C ALA A 9 -0.27 -15.99 56.51
N LEU A 10 -0.47 -15.47 55.31
CA LEU A 10 -1.63 -15.77 54.45
C LEU A 10 -1.18 -16.71 53.35
N ALA A 11 -1.69 -17.92 53.35
CA ALA A 11 -1.56 -18.90 52.27
C ALA A 11 -2.37 -18.39 51.06
N ALA A 12 -1.70 -18.08 49.97
CA ALA A 12 -2.35 -17.75 48.73
C ALA A 12 -2.65 -19.03 47.94
N THR A 13 -3.90 -19.45 47.88
CA THR A 13 -4.41 -20.41 46.92
C THR A 13 -4.48 -19.71 45.53
N ALA A 14 -3.62 -20.12 44.61
CA ALA A 14 -3.67 -19.68 43.22
C ALA A 14 -4.87 -20.36 42.54
N ALA A 15 -5.93 -19.62 42.32
CA ALA A 15 -6.98 -20.01 41.38
C ALA A 15 -6.50 -19.67 39.97
N LEU A 16 -6.21 -20.68 39.16
CA LEU A 16 -6.01 -20.51 37.72
C LEU A 16 -7.35 -20.08 37.11
N ILE A 17 -7.49 -18.82 36.79
CA ILE A 17 -8.53 -18.34 35.91
C ILE A 17 -8.01 -18.58 34.49
N ALA A 18 -8.54 -19.60 33.80
CA ALA A 18 -8.35 -19.80 32.37
C ALA A 18 -9.05 -18.64 31.63
N LEU A 19 -8.27 -17.73 31.08
CA LEU A 19 -8.75 -16.76 30.12
C LEU A 19 -9.15 -17.52 28.83
N PRO A 20 -10.34 -17.27 28.24
CA PRO A 20 -10.68 -17.84 26.96
C PRO A 20 -9.70 -17.31 25.92
N ALA A 21 -9.04 -18.19 25.20
CA ALA A 21 -8.26 -17.86 24.02
C ALA A 21 -9.19 -17.18 23.00
N THR A 22 -9.03 -15.87 22.83
CA THR A 22 -9.66 -15.15 21.72
C THR A 22 -8.98 -15.59 20.44
N HIS A 23 -9.66 -16.43 19.67
CA HIS A 23 -9.28 -16.70 18.29
C HIS A 23 -9.37 -15.39 17.52
N PRO A 24 -8.40 -15.10 16.62
CA PRO A 24 -8.55 -13.99 15.67
C PRO A 24 -9.83 -14.23 14.85
N PRO A 25 -10.55 -13.18 14.43
CA PRO A 25 -11.72 -13.34 13.59
C PRO A 25 -11.30 -14.06 12.30
N ALA A 26 -11.99 -15.16 12.01
CA ALA A 26 -11.81 -15.92 10.79
C ALA A 26 -11.95 -14.96 9.59
N VAL A 27 -10.92 -14.89 8.76
CA VAL A 27 -11.05 -14.42 7.39
C VAL A 27 -12.23 -15.21 6.81
N ALA A 28 -13.18 -14.54 6.18
CA ALA A 28 -14.28 -15.22 5.52
C ALA A 28 -13.66 -16.21 4.53
N ALA A 29 -13.77 -17.51 4.83
CA ALA A 29 -13.20 -18.55 4.00
C ALA A 29 -13.82 -18.44 2.61
N GLU A 30 -12.99 -18.45 1.56
CA GLU A 30 -13.48 -18.56 0.19
C GLU A 30 -14.44 -19.74 0.11
N THR A 31 -15.63 -19.51 -0.46
CA THR A 31 -16.59 -20.60 -0.63
C THR A 31 -16.03 -21.60 -1.63
N PRO A 32 -15.86 -22.89 -1.26
CA PRO A 32 -15.31 -23.87 -2.17
C PRO A 32 -16.16 -24.00 -3.44
N LEU A 33 -15.52 -24.17 -4.60
CA LEU A 33 -16.19 -24.40 -5.88
C LEU A 33 -17.06 -25.67 -5.87
N SER A 34 -16.72 -26.63 -5.00
CA SER A 34 -17.43 -27.90 -4.80
C SER A 34 -18.66 -27.79 -3.93
N GLN A 35 -18.81 -26.75 -3.12
CA GLN A 35 -19.87 -26.65 -2.11
C GLN A 35 -21.27 -26.64 -2.77
N GLY A 36 -22.13 -27.57 -2.33
CA GLY A 36 -23.48 -27.72 -2.85
C GLY A 36 -23.55 -28.21 -4.31
N ARG A 37 -22.43 -28.67 -4.89
CA ARG A 37 -22.38 -29.21 -6.25
C ARG A 37 -22.78 -30.68 -6.32
N THR A 38 -23.05 -31.12 -7.51
CA THR A 38 -23.36 -32.56 -7.74
C THR A 38 -22.14 -33.40 -7.46
N ALA A 39 -22.23 -34.25 -6.47
CA ALA A 39 -21.19 -35.23 -6.15
C ALA A 39 -21.70 -36.67 -6.46
N THR A 40 -20.77 -37.50 -6.90
CA THR A 40 -21.00 -38.94 -7.15
C THR A 40 -19.84 -39.73 -6.57
N ALA A 41 -20.05 -40.98 -6.28
CA ALA A 41 -19.01 -41.86 -5.74
C ALA A 41 -19.11 -43.28 -6.36
N SER A 42 -18.01 -44.04 -6.27
CA SER A 42 -17.99 -45.47 -6.70
C SER A 42 -18.95 -46.31 -5.89
N SER A 43 -19.15 -46.00 -4.61
CA SER A 43 -20.08 -46.63 -3.71
C SER A 43 -20.46 -45.73 -2.55
N GLU A 44 -21.56 -46.07 -1.88
CA GLU A 44 -22.01 -45.44 -0.65
C GLU A 44 -22.28 -46.54 0.39
N GLU A 45 -21.84 -46.36 1.63
CA GLU A 45 -22.05 -47.32 2.70
C GLU A 45 -23.53 -47.53 2.97
N ASN A 46 -24.28 -46.42 3.01
CA ASN A 46 -25.74 -46.43 3.18
C ASN A 46 -26.31 -45.07 2.74
N ALA A 47 -27.65 -44.96 2.73
CA ALA A 47 -28.34 -43.73 2.29
C ALA A 47 -28.06 -42.50 3.19
N GLY A 48 -27.60 -42.66 4.41
CA GLY A 48 -27.23 -41.59 5.33
C GLY A 48 -25.83 -41.03 5.09
N THR A 49 -25.00 -41.74 4.30
CA THR A 49 -23.60 -41.39 3.96
C THR A 49 -23.41 -41.22 2.45
N ALA A 50 -24.42 -40.68 1.78
CA ALA A 50 -24.43 -40.43 0.35
C ALA A 50 -23.37 -39.39 -0.08
N ALA A 51 -22.94 -39.45 -1.36
CA ALA A 51 -21.90 -38.56 -1.91
C ALA A 51 -22.19 -37.07 -1.72
N ALA A 52 -23.47 -36.66 -1.80
CA ALA A 52 -23.84 -35.26 -1.61
C ALA A 52 -23.45 -34.69 -0.22
N LYS A 53 -23.26 -35.56 0.77
CA LYS A 53 -22.87 -35.23 2.13
C LYS A 53 -21.39 -34.81 2.29
N GLY A 54 -20.57 -35.09 1.32
CA GLY A 54 -19.16 -34.71 1.32
C GLY A 54 -18.90 -33.37 0.66
N VAL A 55 -19.95 -32.60 0.28
CA VAL A 55 -19.86 -31.26 -0.32
C VAL A 55 -21.00 -30.33 0.14
N ASP A 56 -21.74 -30.69 1.18
CA ASP A 56 -22.93 -29.91 1.64
C ASP A 56 -22.57 -28.72 2.56
N GLY A 57 -21.32 -28.66 3.02
CA GLY A 57 -20.83 -27.59 3.91
C GLY A 57 -21.14 -27.84 5.38
N ASP A 58 -21.67 -29.03 5.73
CA ASP A 58 -21.99 -29.43 7.11
C ASP A 58 -20.99 -30.49 7.60
N THR A 59 -20.02 -30.10 8.40
CA THR A 59 -19.03 -31.02 8.99
C THR A 59 -19.64 -32.04 9.99
N GLY A 60 -20.94 -32.03 10.24
CA GLY A 60 -21.68 -33.01 10.99
C GLY A 60 -22.26 -34.13 10.10
N THR A 61 -22.15 -34.04 8.77
CA THR A 61 -22.54 -35.03 7.81
C THR A 61 -21.32 -35.50 7.00
N ARG A 62 -21.39 -36.69 6.37
CA ARG A 62 -20.24 -37.25 5.69
C ARG A 62 -20.63 -38.19 4.53
N TRP A 63 -19.76 -38.38 3.56
CA TRP A 63 -19.78 -39.50 2.66
C TRP A 63 -18.96 -40.65 3.25
N SER A 64 -19.41 -41.89 3.02
CA SER A 64 -18.63 -43.11 3.29
C SER A 64 -18.78 -44.10 2.17
N SER A 65 -17.67 -44.74 1.75
CA SER A 65 -17.67 -45.79 0.75
C SER A 65 -17.86 -47.19 1.31
N ALA A 66 -18.05 -48.18 0.44
CA ALA A 66 -17.86 -49.61 0.77
C ALA A 66 -16.41 -49.86 1.27
N ALA A 67 -16.25 -50.91 2.12
CA ALA A 67 -14.96 -51.24 2.74
C ALA A 67 -14.01 -51.98 1.78
N THR A 68 -13.68 -51.38 0.62
CA THR A 68 -12.72 -51.84 -0.39
C THR A 68 -11.79 -50.73 -0.80
N ASP A 69 -10.59 -51.07 -1.27
CA ASP A 69 -9.69 -50.10 -1.92
C ASP A 69 -10.23 -49.74 -3.32
N ASP A 70 -9.60 -48.84 -4.03
CA ASP A 70 -9.98 -48.33 -5.36
C ASP A 70 -11.34 -47.60 -5.39
N GLN A 71 -11.84 -47.13 -4.26
CA GLN A 71 -13.02 -46.27 -4.22
C GLN A 71 -12.67 -44.83 -4.67
N TRP A 72 -13.66 -44.18 -5.25
CA TRP A 72 -13.49 -42.76 -5.63
C TRP A 72 -14.69 -41.92 -5.19
N PHE A 73 -14.40 -40.65 -4.94
CA PHE A 73 -15.38 -39.60 -4.68
C PHE A 73 -15.15 -38.47 -5.67
N GLN A 74 -16.18 -38.06 -6.40
CA GLN A 74 -16.09 -37.10 -7.51
C GLN A 74 -17.10 -35.97 -7.34
N VAL A 75 -16.69 -34.75 -7.68
CA VAL A 75 -17.56 -33.57 -7.76
C VAL A 75 -17.58 -33.03 -9.20
N ASP A 76 -18.75 -32.67 -9.70
CA ASP A 76 -18.96 -31.88 -10.91
C ASP A 76 -19.04 -30.39 -10.54
N LEU A 77 -18.04 -29.63 -10.90
CA LEU A 77 -17.98 -28.17 -10.60
C LEU A 77 -18.98 -27.34 -11.44
N GLY A 78 -19.72 -28.02 -12.37
CA GLY A 78 -20.72 -27.40 -13.24
C GLY A 78 -20.16 -26.72 -14.49
N ALA A 79 -18.90 -26.30 -14.45
CA ALA A 79 -18.17 -25.72 -15.56
C ALA A 79 -16.66 -26.04 -15.42
N THR A 80 -15.90 -25.91 -16.51
CA THR A 80 -14.44 -26.00 -16.42
C THR A 80 -13.90 -24.95 -15.47
N ALA A 81 -13.09 -25.36 -14.49
CA ALA A 81 -12.45 -24.53 -13.50
C ALA A 81 -10.93 -24.70 -13.57
N THR A 82 -10.20 -23.64 -13.20
CA THR A 82 -8.78 -23.75 -12.82
C THR A 82 -8.75 -24.05 -11.33
N VAL A 83 -8.28 -25.23 -10.97
CA VAL A 83 -8.21 -25.68 -9.57
C VAL A 83 -6.82 -25.40 -9.03
N SER A 84 -6.75 -24.69 -7.91
CA SER A 84 -5.51 -24.29 -7.25
C SER A 84 -5.25 -25.04 -5.94
N GLN A 85 -6.30 -25.52 -5.25
CA GLN A 85 -6.17 -26.24 -4.00
C GLN A 85 -7.34 -27.22 -3.82
N VAL A 86 -7.07 -28.37 -3.20
CA VAL A 86 -8.09 -29.33 -2.76
C VAL A 86 -7.88 -29.64 -1.28
N VAL A 87 -8.95 -29.52 -0.49
CA VAL A 87 -8.94 -29.85 0.94
C VAL A 87 -9.83 -31.06 1.19
N LEU A 88 -9.27 -32.08 1.82
CA LEU A 88 -9.99 -33.30 2.22
C LEU A 88 -10.10 -33.29 3.75
N ASN A 89 -11.31 -33.15 4.26
CA ASN A 89 -11.59 -33.28 5.69
C ASN A 89 -12.05 -34.71 5.97
N TRP A 90 -11.10 -35.55 6.40
CA TRP A 90 -11.32 -36.97 6.64
C TRP A 90 -12.06 -37.25 7.96
N GLU A 91 -12.89 -38.25 7.96
CA GLU A 91 -13.36 -38.90 9.15
C GLU A 91 -12.29 -39.93 9.63
N ALA A 92 -12.51 -40.63 10.72
CA ALA A 92 -11.56 -41.62 11.23
C ALA A 92 -11.20 -42.74 10.23
N ALA A 93 -12.08 -43.05 9.26
CA ALA A 93 -11.85 -43.98 8.15
C ALA A 93 -11.29 -43.24 6.93
N TYR A 94 -10.01 -42.88 6.96
CA TYR A 94 -9.35 -42.06 5.95
C TYR A 94 -8.56 -42.87 4.90
N GLY A 95 -8.21 -42.21 3.82
CA GLY A 95 -7.31 -42.75 2.79
C GLY A 95 -5.86 -42.58 3.22
N LYS A 96 -5.14 -43.73 3.38
CA LYS A 96 -3.70 -43.72 3.67
C LYS A 96 -2.89 -43.31 2.44
N ASP A 97 -3.25 -43.93 1.29
CA ASP A 97 -2.69 -43.57 0.02
C ASP A 97 -3.84 -43.29 -0.95
N TYR A 98 -3.77 -42.14 -1.63
CA TYR A 98 -4.82 -41.73 -2.55
C TYR A 98 -4.28 -40.72 -3.57
N LYS A 99 -5.08 -40.48 -4.62
CA LYS A 99 -4.79 -39.48 -5.66
C LYS A 99 -5.91 -38.46 -5.73
N VAL A 100 -5.54 -37.23 -5.98
CA VAL A 100 -6.46 -36.19 -6.45
C VAL A 100 -6.30 -36.05 -7.96
N GLN A 101 -7.40 -36.16 -8.68
CA GLN A 101 -7.42 -36.17 -10.14
C GLN A 101 -8.41 -35.16 -10.69
N ILE A 102 -8.16 -34.70 -11.92
CA ILE A 102 -9.02 -33.73 -12.62
C ILE A 102 -9.39 -34.30 -14.01
N SER A 103 -10.58 -33.94 -14.47
CA SER A 103 -11.07 -34.34 -15.80
C SER A 103 -11.90 -33.23 -16.43
N LYS A 104 -11.86 -33.12 -17.77
CA LYS A 104 -12.72 -32.23 -18.54
C LYS A 104 -14.07 -32.84 -18.89
N ASP A 105 -14.12 -34.18 -19.06
CA ASP A 105 -15.23 -34.94 -19.58
C ASP A 105 -15.83 -35.97 -18.59
N GLY A 106 -15.20 -36.11 -17.40
CA GLY A 106 -15.58 -37.12 -16.39
C GLY A 106 -15.15 -38.55 -16.74
N GLY A 107 -14.52 -38.77 -17.89
CA GLY A 107 -14.05 -40.08 -18.36
C GLY A 107 -12.53 -40.22 -18.36
N THR A 108 -11.83 -39.23 -18.86
CA THR A 108 -10.35 -39.17 -18.93
C THR A 108 -9.79 -38.38 -17.79
N TRP A 109 -8.91 -38.98 -16.96
CA TRP A 109 -8.42 -38.39 -15.71
C TRP A 109 -6.92 -38.12 -15.74
N THR A 110 -6.53 -36.96 -15.23
CA THR A 110 -5.15 -36.54 -15.03
C THR A 110 -4.86 -36.42 -13.53
N ASP A 111 -3.77 -37.00 -13.05
CA ASP A 111 -3.34 -36.90 -11.66
C ASP A 111 -2.86 -35.45 -11.38
N LEU A 112 -3.48 -34.78 -10.41
CA LEU A 112 -3.02 -33.50 -9.88
C LEU A 112 -2.02 -33.70 -8.73
N LYS A 113 -2.31 -34.68 -7.86
CA LYS A 113 -1.48 -34.99 -6.68
C LYS A 113 -1.62 -36.47 -6.33
N SER A 114 -0.52 -37.09 -5.95
CA SER A 114 -0.50 -38.39 -5.28
C SER A 114 -0.05 -38.18 -3.85
N VAL A 115 -0.82 -38.73 -2.91
CA VAL A 115 -0.53 -38.66 -1.46
C VAL A 115 -0.25 -40.08 -0.99
N THR A 116 0.82 -40.28 -0.23
CA THR A 116 1.20 -41.56 0.37
C THR A 116 1.47 -41.37 1.86
N GLY A 117 0.94 -42.26 2.69
CA GLY A 117 1.16 -42.24 4.13
C GLY A 117 0.43 -41.11 4.86
N SER A 118 -0.76 -40.67 4.37
CA SER A 118 -1.59 -39.72 5.10
C SER A 118 -1.90 -40.23 6.50
N ASP A 119 -2.02 -39.34 7.46
CA ASP A 119 -2.40 -39.60 8.85
C ASP A 119 -3.86 -39.24 9.15
N GLY A 120 -4.64 -38.84 8.13
CA GLY A 120 -6.03 -38.43 8.25
C GLY A 120 -6.20 -36.98 8.73
N GLY A 121 -7.38 -36.68 9.29
CA GLY A 121 -7.72 -35.31 9.69
C GLY A 121 -7.98 -34.40 8.48
N VAL A 122 -7.27 -33.30 8.32
CA VAL A 122 -7.45 -32.36 7.21
C VAL A 122 -6.19 -32.32 6.34
N ASP A 123 -6.32 -32.85 5.12
CA ASP A 123 -5.27 -32.76 4.11
C ASP A 123 -5.53 -31.52 3.22
N THR A 124 -4.65 -30.54 3.26
CA THR A 124 -4.68 -29.37 2.38
C THR A 124 -3.63 -29.53 1.28
N LEU A 125 -4.06 -29.65 0.04
CA LEU A 125 -3.23 -29.99 -1.10
C LEU A 125 -3.22 -28.86 -2.13
N ASP A 126 -2.10 -28.16 -2.27
CA ASP A 126 -1.88 -27.26 -3.38
C ASP A 126 -1.69 -28.06 -4.65
N VAL A 127 -2.49 -27.72 -5.67
CA VAL A 127 -2.55 -28.39 -6.96
C VAL A 127 -2.67 -27.36 -8.08
N SER A 128 -2.44 -27.78 -9.32
CA SER A 128 -2.67 -26.93 -10.49
C SER A 128 -3.21 -27.74 -11.66
N GLY A 129 -4.41 -27.42 -12.10
CA GLY A 129 -5.02 -28.08 -13.25
C GLY A 129 -6.33 -27.47 -13.69
N GLN A 130 -6.77 -27.79 -14.91
CA GLN A 130 -8.04 -27.32 -15.48
C GLN A 130 -8.95 -28.48 -15.80
N GLY A 131 -10.18 -28.41 -15.30
CA GLY A 131 -11.20 -29.43 -15.59
C GLY A 131 -12.55 -29.08 -14.97
N ARG A 132 -13.58 -29.80 -15.35
CA ARG A 132 -14.92 -29.70 -14.79
C ARG A 132 -15.14 -30.62 -13.61
N TYR A 133 -14.49 -31.79 -13.65
CA TYR A 133 -14.65 -32.83 -12.64
C TYR A 133 -13.36 -32.96 -11.83
N VAL A 134 -13.48 -33.00 -10.50
CA VAL A 134 -12.37 -33.29 -9.59
C VAL A 134 -12.73 -34.48 -8.74
N ARG A 135 -11.78 -35.41 -8.55
CA ARG A 135 -12.02 -36.58 -7.72
C ARG A 135 -10.86 -36.91 -6.79
N MET A 136 -11.18 -37.50 -5.66
CA MET A 136 -10.29 -38.33 -4.89
C MET A 136 -10.43 -39.78 -5.37
N LEU A 137 -9.31 -40.45 -5.68
CA LEU A 137 -9.21 -41.88 -5.95
C LEU A 137 -8.39 -42.53 -4.85
N GLY A 138 -9.02 -43.37 -4.04
CA GLY A 138 -8.36 -44.16 -3.01
C GLY A 138 -7.46 -45.24 -3.61
N VAL A 139 -6.31 -45.47 -3.00
CA VAL A 139 -5.35 -46.52 -3.36
C VAL A 139 -5.24 -47.53 -2.21
N HIS A 140 -5.02 -47.01 -0.99
CA HIS A 140 -5.02 -47.85 0.22
C HIS A 140 -5.78 -47.17 1.35
N ARG A 141 -6.64 -47.88 2.02
CA ARG A 141 -7.35 -47.46 3.22
C ARG A 141 -6.44 -47.50 4.44
N ALA A 142 -6.61 -46.60 5.39
CA ALA A 142 -5.88 -46.63 6.66
C ALA A 142 -6.51 -47.59 7.69
N THR A 143 -7.78 -47.94 7.53
CA THR A 143 -8.56 -48.75 8.47
C THR A 143 -9.28 -49.90 7.75
N GLN A 144 -9.94 -50.77 8.50
CA GLN A 144 -10.77 -51.84 7.94
C GLN A 144 -12.08 -51.34 7.31
N TRP A 145 -12.47 -50.10 7.62
CA TRP A 145 -13.67 -49.45 7.06
C TRP A 145 -13.41 -48.87 5.67
N GLY A 146 -14.40 -48.29 5.00
CA GLY A 146 -14.25 -47.59 3.73
C GLY A 146 -13.51 -46.27 3.86
N TYR A 147 -13.56 -45.47 2.78
CA TYR A 147 -13.12 -44.07 2.85
C TYR A 147 -14.29 -43.22 3.34
N SER A 148 -14.02 -42.24 4.18
CA SER A 148 -15.04 -41.36 4.77
C SER A 148 -14.57 -39.91 4.84
N LEU A 149 -15.33 -39.01 4.20
CA LEU A 149 -15.04 -37.59 4.14
C LEU A 149 -16.20 -36.81 4.76
N TRP A 150 -15.87 -35.94 5.75
CA TRP A 150 -16.78 -34.88 6.21
C TRP A 150 -17.01 -33.90 5.07
N GLU A 151 -15.91 -33.41 4.45
CA GLU A 151 -15.97 -32.47 3.35
C GLU A 151 -14.86 -32.72 2.34
N PHE A 152 -15.19 -32.53 1.06
CA PHE A 152 -14.27 -32.46 -0.07
C PHE A 152 -14.39 -31.10 -0.74
N GLN A 153 -13.42 -30.23 -0.42
CA GLN A 153 -13.44 -28.83 -0.84
C GLN A 153 -12.46 -28.60 -1.97
N VAL A 154 -12.92 -27.98 -3.04
CA VAL A 154 -12.13 -27.63 -4.22
C VAL A 154 -12.10 -26.11 -4.33
N PHE A 155 -10.93 -25.53 -4.33
CA PHE A 155 -10.73 -24.09 -4.46
C PHE A 155 -10.05 -23.76 -5.79
N GLY A 156 -10.35 -22.58 -6.31
CA GLY A 156 -9.89 -22.12 -7.60
C GLY A 156 -10.86 -21.14 -8.23
N SER A 157 -10.80 -20.98 -9.55
CA SER A 157 -11.72 -20.09 -10.27
C SER A 157 -12.52 -20.89 -11.30
N THR A 158 -13.86 -20.78 -11.27
CA THR A 158 -14.71 -21.31 -12.37
C THR A 158 -14.50 -20.44 -13.59
N GLY A 159 -14.15 -21.11 -14.69
CA GLY A 159 -13.69 -20.49 -15.91
C GLY A 159 -14.51 -19.32 -16.38
N GLY A 160 -13.80 -18.21 -16.61
CA GLY A 160 -14.11 -17.43 -17.77
C GLY A 160 -14.01 -18.37 -18.99
N THR A 161 -14.92 -18.23 -19.95
CA THR A 161 -14.76 -18.70 -21.32
C THR A 161 -13.30 -18.52 -21.71
N GLN A 162 -12.67 -19.56 -22.27
CA GLN A 162 -11.34 -19.47 -22.84
C GLN A 162 -11.25 -18.12 -23.57
N SER A 163 -10.44 -17.24 -23.06
CA SER A 163 -10.28 -15.89 -23.59
C SER A 163 -10.03 -16.02 -25.08
N ALA A 164 -10.83 -15.40 -25.92
CA ALA A 164 -10.59 -15.42 -27.35
C ALA A 164 -9.15 -14.94 -27.55
N CYS A 165 -8.31 -15.80 -28.15
CA CYS A 165 -6.93 -15.46 -28.34
C CYS A 165 -6.86 -14.25 -29.27
N GLY A 166 -6.23 -13.17 -28.81
CA GLY A 166 -6.08 -11.95 -29.60
C GLY A 166 -5.36 -12.23 -30.92
N THR A 167 -5.70 -11.47 -31.95
CA THR A 167 -5.05 -11.60 -33.26
C THR A 167 -3.75 -10.80 -33.36
N ALA A 168 -3.52 -9.87 -32.43
CA ALA A 168 -2.32 -9.04 -32.38
C ALA A 168 -1.10 -9.85 -31.93
N ASN A 169 0.06 -9.61 -32.55
CA ASN A 169 1.34 -10.18 -32.15
C ASN A 169 1.95 -9.30 -31.04
N ALA A 170 1.89 -9.73 -29.79
CA ALA A 170 2.45 -9.02 -28.64
C ALA A 170 3.99 -8.97 -28.63
N ALA A 171 4.65 -9.84 -29.42
CA ALA A 171 6.11 -9.93 -29.52
C ALA A 171 6.69 -9.01 -30.61
N GLN A 172 5.88 -8.43 -31.49
CA GLN A 172 6.36 -7.65 -32.62
C GLN A 172 7.12 -6.41 -32.18
N GLY A 173 8.35 -6.25 -32.69
CA GLY A 173 9.22 -5.12 -32.39
C GLY A 173 9.77 -5.11 -30.93
N ARG A 174 9.57 -6.18 -30.18
CA ARG A 174 10.03 -6.28 -28.78
C ARG A 174 11.49 -6.70 -28.66
N PRO A 175 12.18 -6.32 -27.56
CA PRO A 175 13.55 -6.73 -27.30
C PRO A 175 13.68 -8.27 -27.30
N ALA A 176 14.63 -8.78 -28.09
CA ALA A 176 14.86 -10.20 -28.22
C ALA A 176 16.33 -10.57 -28.01
N THR A 177 16.56 -11.78 -27.49
CA THR A 177 17.89 -12.35 -27.28
C THR A 177 17.89 -13.83 -27.63
N ALA A 178 19.06 -14.38 -27.96
CA ALA A 178 19.21 -15.79 -28.29
C ALA A 178 20.45 -16.39 -27.62
N SER A 179 20.48 -17.72 -27.51
CA SER A 179 21.65 -18.47 -27.03
C SER A 179 22.87 -18.24 -27.91
N THR A 180 22.68 -18.28 -29.23
CA THR A 180 23.69 -17.99 -30.26
C THR A 180 23.04 -17.35 -31.49
N THR A 181 23.86 -16.75 -32.30
CA THR A 181 23.51 -16.21 -33.64
C THR A 181 24.49 -16.76 -34.63
N GLU A 182 24.02 -17.21 -35.79
CA GLU A 182 24.86 -17.75 -36.86
C GLU A 182 25.86 -16.71 -37.34
N ASN A 183 25.37 -15.51 -37.65
CA ASN A 183 26.17 -14.36 -38.09
C ASN A 183 25.42 -13.04 -37.78
N ALA A 184 26.08 -11.91 -38.06
CA ALA A 184 25.51 -10.59 -37.79
C ALA A 184 24.25 -10.25 -38.60
N GLY A 185 24.00 -10.96 -39.72
CA GLY A 185 22.83 -10.78 -40.59
C GLY A 185 21.60 -11.55 -40.14
N THR A 186 21.72 -12.39 -39.10
CA THR A 186 20.61 -13.24 -38.57
C THR A 186 20.37 -13.03 -37.09
N PRO A 187 20.21 -11.76 -36.60
CA PRO A 187 20.06 -11.46 -35.17
C PRO A 187 18.74 -11.96 -34.60
N ALA A 188 18.67 -12.10 -33.25
CA ALA A 188 17.47 -12.53 -32.56
C ALA A 188 16.23 -11.65 -32.87
N SER A 189 16.43 -10.34 -33.05
CA SER A 189 15.34 -9.40 -33.32
C SER A 189 14.66 -9.63 -34.68
N ALA A 190 15.37 -10.22 -35.67
CA ALA A 190 14.83 -10.48 -36.99
C ALA A 190 13.71 -11.54 -37.02
N ALA A 191 13.49 -12.28 -35.96
CA ALA A 191 12.34 -13.19 -35.85
C ALA A 191 11.12 -12.54 -35.14
N PHE A 192 11.17 -11.22 -34.88
CA PHE A 192 10.11 -10.46 -34.22
C PHE A 192 9.88 -9.08 -34.88
N ASP A 193 10.43 -8.83 -36.06
CA ASP A 193 10.35 -7.52 -36.73
C ASP A 193 9.13 -7.36 -37.64
N GLY A 194 8.44 -8.45 -37.91
CA GLY A 194 7.25 -8.48 -38.76
C GLY A 194 7.60 -8.60 -40.27
N ASP A 195 8.87 -8.80 -40.62
CA ASP A 195 9.35 -8.96 -42.00
C ASP A 195 9.73 -10.43 -42.24
N THR A 196 8.90 -11.16 -42.96
CA THR A 196 9.17 -12.55 -43.38
C THR A 196 10.34 -12.73 -44.35
N GLY A 197 11.00 -11.67 -44.72
CA GLY A 197 12.23 -11.67 -45.52
C GLY A 197 13.51 -11.67 -44.67
N THR A 198 13.39 -11.45 -43.38
CA THR A 198 14.48 -11.49 -42.37
C THR A 198 14.30 -12.66 -41.42
N ARG A 199 15.35 -13.14 -40.77
CA ARG A 199 15.26 -14.30 -39.88
C ARG A 199 16.32 -14.31 -38.77
N TRP A 200 16.03 -14.97 -37.68
CA TRP A 200 17.05 -15.42 -36.74
C TRP A 200 17.58 -16.80 -37.17
N SER A 201 18.89 -17.01 -37.05
CA SER A 201 19.52 -18.32 -37.14
C SER A 201 20.51 -18.55 -36.00
N SER A 202 20.48 -19.74 -35.41
CA SER A 202 21.44 -20.18 -34.41
C SER A 202 22.67 -20.83 -35.03
N GLN A 203 23.70 -21.06 -34.22
CA GLN A 203 24.76 -22.03 -34.56
C GLN A 203 24.17 -23.47 -34.59
N ALA A 204 24.87 -24.34 -35.35
CA ALA A 204 24.47 -25.73 -35.55
C ALA A 204 24.82 -26.59 -34.33
N ALA A 205 24.11 -26.39 -33.21
CA ALA A 205 24.27 -27.11 -31.95
C ALA A 205 22.93 -27.29 -31.24
N ASP A 206 22.81 -28.27 -30.37
CA ASP A 206 21.68 -28.48 -29.44
C ASP A 206 22.18 -28.42 -27.99
N PRO A 207 21.42 -27.83 -27.05
CA PRO A 207 20.20 -27.03 -27.31
C PRO A 207 20.51 -25.58 -27.70
N GLN A 208 19.51 -24.91 -28.32
CA GLN A 208 19.54 -23.47 -28.60
C GLN A 208 18.19 -22.86 -28.18
N TRP A 209 18.18 -21.54 -27.93
CA TRP A 209 16.94 -20.84 -27.60
C TRP A 209 16.90 -19.44 -28.24
N LEU A 210 15.66 -19.02 -28.53
CA LEU A 210 15.31 -17.66 -28.92
C LEU A 210 14.27 -17.12 -27.95
N ARG A 211 14.49 -15.95 -27.38
CA ARG A 211 13.67 -15.34 -26.33
C ARG A 211 13.27 -13.90 -26.68
N VAL A 212 12.02 -13.56 -26.38
CA VAL A 212 11.47 -12.19 -26.44
C VAL A 212 11.03 -11.70 -25.05
N ASP A 213 11.17 -10.40 -24.78
CA ASP A 213 10.62 -9.71 -23.63
C ASP A 213 9.35 -8.95 -24.03
N LEU A 214 8.19 -9.37 -23.56
CA LEU A 214 6.89 -8.74 -23.85
C LEU A 214 6.67 -7.42 -23.09
N GLY A 215 7.61 -7.05 -22.19
CA GLY A 215 7.55 -5.82 -21.39
C GLY A 215 6.80 -5.95 -20.07
N SER A 216 5.79 -6.80 -19.99
CA SER A 216 5.03 -7.12 -18.76
C SER A 216 4.56 -8.57 -18.81
N VAL A 217 4.14 -9.10 -17.65
CA VAL A 217 3.52 -10.43 -17.59
C VAL A 217 2.19 -10.39 -18.35
N GLN A 218 2.01 -11.33 -19.29
CA GLN A 218 0.84 -11.47 -20.16
C GLN A 218 0.25 -12.85 -20.03
N ASP A 219 -1.06 -12.97 -20.24
CA ASP A 219 -1.75 -14.25 -20.42
C ASP A 219 -1.52 -14.77 -21.84
N LEU A 220 -0.82 -15.86 -21.98
CA LEU A 220 -0.40 -16.41 -23.26
C LEU A 220 -1.42 -17.44 -23.72
N CYS A 221 -1.91 -17.32 -24.94
CA CYS A 221 -2.94 -18.20 -25.48
C CYS A 221 -2.52 -18.95 -26.76
N ARG A 222 -1.61 -18.37 -27.57
CA ARG A 222 -1.09 -19.00 -28.77
C ARG A 222 0.29 -18.48 -29.12
N ILE A 223 1.14 -19.35 -29.66
CA ILE A 223 2.44 -19.01 -30.24
C ILE A 223 2.49 -19.57 -31.65
N ASP A 224 2.70 -18.68 -32.64
CA ASP A 224 2.87 -19.05 -34.03
C ASP A 224 4.36 -19.01 -34.36
N LEU A 225 4.86 -20.07 -35.00
CA LEU A 225 6.24 -20.19 -35.49
C LEU A 225 6.28 -20.29 -37.00
N ASN A 226 7.11 -19.49 -37.63
CA ASN A 226 7.41 -19.58 -39.08
C ASN A 226 8.86 -20.01 -39.27
N TRP A 227 9.08 -21.32 -39.34
CA TRP A 227 10.40 -21.90 -39.54
C TRP A 227 10.94 -21.70 -40.95
N GLU A 228 12.21 -21.42 -41.04
CA GLU A 228 12.98 -21.57 -42.26
C GLU A 228 13.25 -23.07 -42.50
N ALA A 229 13.94 -23.45 -43.60
CA ALA A 229 14.26 -24.84 -43.90
C ALA A 229 15.06 -25.57 -42.78
N ALA A 230 15.82 -24.82 -42.00
CA ALA A 230 16.55 -25.28 -40.81
C ALA A 230 15.69 -25.12 -39.53
N TYR A 231 14.84 -26.10 -39.30
CA TYR A 231 13.81 -26.08 -38.24
C TYR A 231 14.19 -26.88 -37.01
N GLY A 232 13.48 -26.60 -35.90
CA GLY A 232 13.49 -27.46 -34.72
C GLY A 232 12.57 -28.68 -34.88
N LYS A 233 13.11 -29.87 -34.79
CA LYS A 233 12.35 -31.12 -34.80
C LYS A 233 11.70 -31.35 -33.43
N ASP A 234 12.46 -31.18 -32.37
CA ASP A 234 11.98 -31.25 -30.99
C ASP A 234 12.30 -29.97 -30.26
N PHE A 235 11.30 -29.36 -29.62
CA PHE A 235 11.46 -28.09 -28.89
C PHE A 235 10.39 -27.89 -27.83
N GLN A 236 10.61 -26.90 -26.96
CA GLN A 236 9.65 -26.47 -25.96
C GLN A 236 9.33 -24.98 -26.14
N LEU A 237 8.06 -24.65 -25.98
CA LEU A 237 7.60 -23.28 -25.82
C LEU A 237 7.52 -23.02 -24.32
N GLN A 238 8.25 -22.03 -23.85
CA GLN A 238 8.39 -21.76 -22.42
C GLN A 238 8.10 -20.31 -22.10
N ALA A 239 7.58 -20.05 -20.91
CA ALA A 239 7.35 -18.72 -20.37
C ALA A 239 8.06 -18.53 -19.03
N SER A 240 8.34 -17.26 -18.71
CA SER A 240 8.96 -16.87 -17.46
C SER A 240 8.47 -15.47 -17.05
N ALA A 241 8.31 -15.24 -15.75
CA ALA A 241 8.04 -13.91 -15.22
C ALA A 241 9.32 -13.06 -15.07
N ASP A 242 10.44 -13.73 -14.72
CA ASP A 242 11.73 -13.11 -14.32
C ASP A 242 12.85 -13.29 -15.36
N GLY A 243 12.62 -14.07 -16.43
CA GLY A 243 13.63 -14.40 -17.42
C GLY A 243 14.69 -15.42 -16.96
N GLN A 244 14.56 -15.97 -15.74
CA GLN A 244 15.48 -16.94 -15.15
C GLN A 244 14.79 -18.28 -14.88
N THR A 245 13.62 -18.27 -14.24
CA THR A 245 12.82 -19.46 -13.94
C THR A 245 11.83 -19.71 -15.08
N TRP A 246 11.87 -20.89 -15.70
CA TRP A 246 11.10 -21.20 -16.90
C TRP A 246 10.08 -22.29 -16.68
N SER A 247 8.84 -22.02 -17.06
CA SER A 247 7.76 -23.01 -17.12
C SER A 247 7.51 -23.45 -18.56
N THR A 248 7.40 -24.75 -18.81
CA THR A 248 7.07 -25.27 -20.15
C THR A 248 5.58 -25.15 -20.40
N LEU A 249 5.20 -24.35 -21.39
CA LEU A 249 3.82 -24.21 -21.85
C LEU A 249 3.42 -25.38 -22.78
N LYS A 250 4.34 -25.78 -23.66
CA LYS A 250 4.13 -26.88 -24.62
C LYS A 250 5.45 -27.54 -24.98
N SER A 251 5.44 -28.88 -25.05
CA SER A 251 6.52 -29.65 -25.66
C SER A 251 6.06 -30.14 -27.02
N VAL A 252 6.92 -30.01 -28.03
CA VAL A 252 6.68 -30.45 -29.40
C VAL A 252 7.78 -31.43 -29.79
N THR A 253 7.39 -32.55 -30.33
CA THR A 253 8.30 -33.59 -30.82
C THR A 253 7.94 -34.02 -32.25
N GLY A 254 8.95 -34.27 -33.09
CA GLY A 254 8.74 -34.74 -34.46
C GLY A 254 8.16 -33.66 -35.38
N ALA A 255 8.38 -32.39 -35.13
CA ALA A 255 7.93 -31.31 -36.00
C ALA A 255 8.61 -31.39 -37.39
N SER A 256 7.93 -30.92 -38.43
CA SER A 256 8.36 -30.97 -39.83
C SER A 256 8.76 -29.60 -40.41
N GLY A 257 8.84 -28.56 -39.55
CA GLY A 257 9.15 -27.18 -39.98
C GLY A 257 7.96 -26.47 -40.64
N GLY A 258 8.23 -25.37 -41.36
CA GLY A 258 7.21 -24.53 -41.97
C GLY A 258 6.46 -23.68 -40.93
N THR A 259 5.25 -23.22 -41.26
CA THR A 259 4.42 -22.43 -40.36
C THR A 259 3.55 -23.33 -39.51
N ALA A 260 3.57 -23.11 -38.17
CA ALA A 260 2.77 -23.86 -37.23
C ALA A 260 2.26 -22.97 -36.10
N SER A 261 1.02 -23.22 -35.68
CA SER A 261 0.37 -22.50 -34.59
C SER A 261 0.20 -23.47 -33.40
N TYR A 262 0.54 -23.00 -32.20
CA TYR A 262 0.48 -23.80 -30.98
C TYR A 262 -0.38 -23.08 -29.95
N ASP A 263 -1.53 -23.65 -29.63
CA ASP A 263 -2.31 -23.20 -28.49
C ASP A 263 -1.54 -23.53 -27.21
N VAL A 264 -1.37 -22.52 -26.38
CA VAL A 264 -0.69 -22.56 -25.09
C VAL A 264 -1.58 -21.97 -24.01
N SER A 265 -1.29 -22.27 -22.77
CA SER A 265 -1.96 -21.64 -21.61
C SER A 265 -0.93 -21.42 -20.51
N GLY A 266 -0.81 -20.17 -20.07
CA GLY A 266 0.12 -19.78 -19.01
C GLY A 266 0.36 -18.28 -19.01
N THR A 267 1.14 -17.81 -18.06
CA THR A 267 1.49 -16.40 -17.93
C THR A 267 3.00 -16.21 -18.03
N GLY A 268 3.43 -15.09 -18.58
CA GLY A 268 4.85 -14.76 -18.62
C GLY A 268 5.13 -13.39 -19.23
N ARG A 269 6.19 -12.75 -18.76
CA ARG A 269 6.79 -11.57 -19.41
C ARG A 269 7.74 -11.99 -20.53
N TYR A 270 8.48 -13.08 -20.30
CA TYR A 270 9.43 -13.61 -21.26
C TYR A 270 8.86 -14.88 -21.87
N VAL A 271 8.98 -14.99 -23.19
CA VAL A 271 8.62 -16.19 -23.93
C VAL A 271 9.84 -16.68 -24.69
N ARG A 272 10.08 -18.00 -24.71
CA ARG A 272 11.17 -18.56 -25.51
C ARG A 272 10.77 -19.82 -26.24
N VAL A 273 11.38 -20.00 -27.42
CA VAL A 273 11.48 -21.25 -28.15
C VAL A 273 12.78 -21.92 -27.73
N TYR A 274 12.71 -23.07 -27.07
CA TYR A 274 13.86 -23.83 -26.58
C TYR A 274 13.99 -25.11 -27.40
N GLY A 275 14.87 -25.07 -28.41
CA GLY A 275 15.13 -26.21 -29.29
C GLY A 275 16.01 -27.27 -28.64
N THR A 276 15.58 -28.52 -28.65
CA THR A 276 16.26 -29.68 -28.06
C THR A 276 16.82 -30.62 -29.10
N ALA A 277 16.22 -30.67 -30.31
CA ALA A 277 16.76 -31.42 -31.45
C ALA A 277 16.44 -30.69 -32.76
N ARG A 278 17.43 -30.55 -33.60
CA ARG A 278 17.33 -29.92 -34.92
C ARG A 278 16.72 -30.92 -35.93
N GLY A 279 15.98 -30.40 -36.89
CA GLY A 279 15.43 -31.22 -38.02
C GLY A 279 16.43 -31.40 -39.19
N THR A 280 17.52 -30.59 -39.20
CA THR A 280 18.53 -30.59 -40.25
C THR A 280 19.94 -30.55 -39.70
N GLY A 281 20.95 -30.60 -40.59
CA GLY A 281 22.36 -30.42 -40.18
C GLY A 281 22.73 -28.95 -39.85
N TYR A 282 21.85 -27.99 -40.10
CA TYR A 282 22.02 -26.58 -39.83
C TYR A 282 21.51 -26.22 -38.41
N GLY A 283 21.61 -24.94 -38.02
CA GLY A 283 21.05 -24.46 -36.75
C GLY A 283 19.52 -24.40 -36.75
N TYR A 284 18.96 -23.74 -35.73
CA TYR A 284 17.54 -23.36 -35.75
C TYR A 284 17.37 -22.04 -36.47
N SER A 285 16.39 -21.91 -37.32
CA SER A 285 16.13 -20.71 -38.09
C SER A 285 14.65 -20.39 -38.16
N LEU A 286 14.29 -19.17 -37.70
CA LEU A 286 12.91 -18.69 -37.66
C LEU A 286 12.79 -17.38 -38.43
N TRP A 287 11.88 -17.36 -39.46
CA TRP A 287 11.47 -16.12 -40.10
C TRP A 287 10.72 -15.21 -39.15
N GLU A 288 9.73 -15.78 -38.45
CA GLU A 288 8.89 -15.04 -37.49
C GLU A 288 8.44 -15.91 -36.33
N VAL A 289 8.29 -15.28 -35.18
CA VAL A 289 7.60 -15.79 -33.98
C VAL A 289 6.54 -14.80 -33.56
N ALA A 290 5.28 -15.19 -33.60
CA ALA A 290 4.20 -14.38 -33.05
C ALA A 290 3.73 -14.96 -31.70
N VAL A 291 3.57 -14.09 -30.72
CA VAL A 291 3.01 -14.44 -29.42
C VAL A 291 1.66 -13.74 -29.28
N HIS A 292 0.62 -14.54 -29.15
CA HIS A 292 -0.73 -14.03 -28.96
C HIS A 292 -1.12 -14.15 -27.49
N THR A 293 -1.65 -13.05 -26.98
CA THR A 293 -2.14 -12.97 -25.61
C THR A 293 -3.64 -13.10 -25.59
N GLY A 294 -4.14 -13.79 -24.59
CA GLY A 294 -5.56 -13.83 -24.33
C GLY A 294 -6.02 -12.39 -24.09
N THR A 295 -7.02 -11.94 -24.85
CA THR A 295 -7.85 -10.89 -24.32
C THR A 295 -8.51 -11.50 -23.10
N THR A 296 -8.07 -11.16 -21.90
CA THR A 296 -8.69 -11.65 -20.68
C THR A 296 -10.19 -11.40 -20.80
N GLY A 297 -10.98 -12.47 -20.88
CA GLY A 297 -12.41 -12.37 -20.76
C GLY A 297 -12.83 -12.09 -19.31
N VAL A 298 -11.97 -11.42 -18.56
CA VAL A 298 -12.32 -10.79 -17.31
C VAL A 298 -13.26 -9.65 -17.70
N PRO A 299 -14.50 -9.65 -17.24
CA PRO A 299 -15.43 -8.57 -17.54
C PRO A 299 -14.74 -7.24 -17.26
N PRO A 300 -14.92 -6.23 -18.13
CA PRO A 300 -14.32 -4.93 -17.87
C PRO A 300 -14.73 -4.47 -16.48
N VAL A 301 -13.75 -3.97 -15.72
CA VAL A 301 -14.01 -3.37 -14.41
C VAL A 301 -14.92 -2.17 -14.66
N GLN A 302 -16.06 -2.15 -13.98
CA GLN A 302 -17.02 -1.06 -14.10
C GLN A 302 -16.59 0.09 -13.19
N GLY A 303 -16.60 1.30 -13.74
CA GLY A 303 -16.47 2.51 -12.94
C GLY A 303 -17.74 2.84 -12.18
N GLY A 304 -17.63 3.65 -11.13
CA GLY A 304 -18.73 3.99 -10.23
C GLY A 304 -19.07 2.88 -9.23
N GLY A 305 -20.25 2.95 -8.69
CA GLY A 305 -20.77 1.96 -7.76
C GLY A 305 -20.98 2.47 -6.34
N ASP A 306 -21.32 1.55 -5.46
CA ASP A 306 -21.58 1.78 -4.04
C ASP A 306 -20.27 1.99 -3.28
N LEU A 307 -20.23 2.98 -2.41
CA LEU A 307 -19.07 3.36 -1.60
C LEU A 307 -18.81 2.41 -0.40
N GLY A 308 -19.72 1.48 -0.13
CA GLY A 308 -19.57 0.47 0.93
C GLY A 308 -20.07 0.92 2.30
N PRO A 309 -20.21 -0.02 3.24
CA PRO A 309 -20.88 0.20 4.52
C PRO A 309 -20.16 1.15 5.48
N ASN A 310 -18.83 1.28 5.32
CA ASN A 310 -18.02 2.15 6.19
C ASN A 310 -17.93 3.59 5.67
N VAL A 311 -18.58 3.89 4.54
CA VAL A 311 -18.85 5.26 4.08
C VAL A 311 -20.26 5.66 4.52
N ILE A 312 -20.32 6.46 5.56
CA ILE A 312 -21.57 6.87 6.22
C ILE A 312 -22.03 8.19 5.59
N VAL A 313 -22.94 8.11 4.61
CA VAL A 313 -23.49 9.30 3.96
C VAL A 313 -24.69 9.79 4.75
N VAL A 314 -24.66 11.08 5.12
CA VAL A 314 -25.71 11.70 5.93
C VAL A 314 -26.18 13.01 5.32
N ASP A 315 -27.41 13.42 5.66
CA ASP A 315 -27.97 14.73 5.36
C ASP A 315 -28.59 15.36 6.63
N PRO A 316 -28.97 16.64 6.61
CA PRO A 316 -29.53 17.30 7.78
C PRO A 316 -30.79 16.67 8.37
N SER A 317 -31.50 15.82 7.60
CA SER A 317 -32.69 15.10 8.05
C SER A 317 -32.40 13.70 8.60
N THR A 318 -31.13 13.26 8.56
CA THR A 318 -30.72 11.94 9.03
C THR A 318 -31.09 11.76 10.50
N PRO A 319 -31.94 10.76 10.84
CA PRO A 319 -32.34 10.54 12.23
C PRO A 319 -31.17 10.03 13.07
N ASN A 320 -31.16 10.46 14.34
CA ASN A 320 -30.14 10.02 15.33
C ASN A 320 -28.69 10.26 14.85
N LEU A 321 -28.44 11.36 14.14
CA LEU A 321 -27.15 11.65 13.54
C LEU A 321 -26.03 11.75 14.60
N GLN A 322 -26.28 12.42 15.75
CA GLN A 322 -25.30 12.46 16.84
C GLN A 322 -24.92 11.05 17.31
N GLN A 323 -25.90 10.17 17.48
CA GLN A 323 -25.64 8.78 17.90
C GLN A 323 -24.72 8.03 16.90
N LYS A 324 -24.86 8.30 15.59
CA LYS A 324 -23.96 7.68 14.58
C LYS A 324 -22.50 8.13 14.76
N PHE A 325 -22.27 9.40 15.06
CA PHE A 325 -20.91 9.87 15.40
C PHE A 325 -20.40 9.23 16.68
N ASP A 326 -21.23 9.20 17.74
CA ASP A 326 -20.89 8.63 19.04
C ASP A 326 -20.54 7.13 18.95
N ASP A 327 -21.31 6.38 18.15
CA ASP A 327 -21.11 4.93 17.97
C ASP A 327 -19.77 4.62 17.30
N VAL A 328 -19.40 5.40 16.26
CA VAL A 328 -18.10 5.25 15.59
C VAL A 328 -16.98 5.73 16.49
N PHE A 329 -17.15 6.89 17.14
CA PHE A 329 -16.14 7.42 18.07
C PHE A 329 -15.83 6.44 19.20
N LYS A 330 -16.84 5.85 19.83
CA LYS A 330 -16.67 4.86 20.88
C LYS A 330 -15.83 3.64 20.44
N GLN A 331 -15.94 3.24 19.18
CA GLN A 331 -15.13 2.16 18.63
C GLN A 331 -13.70 2.60 18.29
N GLN A 332 -13.53 3.87 17.93
CA GLN A 332 -12.29 4.38 17.31
C GLN A 332 -11.48 5.31 18.23
N GLU A 333 -12.01 5.71 19.40
CA GLU A 333 -11.36 6.68 20.29
C GLU A 333 -9.93 6.26 20.67
N SER A 334 -9.73 4.99 21.03
CA SER A 334 -8.45 4.42 21.46
C SER A 334 -7.92 3.33 20.51
N SER A 335 -8.55 3.15 19.33
CA SER A 335 -8.24 2.06 18.39
C SER A 335 -7.04 2.39 17.50
N GLN A 336 -5.90 2.73 18.11
CA GLN A 336 -4.69 3.22 17.43
C GLN A 336 -4.15 2.26 16.35
N PHE A 337 -4.29 0.95 16.55
CA PHE A 337 -3.80 -0.08 15.62
C PHE A 337 -4.92 -1.02 15.15
N GLY A 338 -6.18 -0.62 15.36
CA GLY A 338 -7.33 -1.40 14.91
C GLY A 338 -7.52 -1.41 13.41
N THR A 339 -8.36 -2.33 12.93
CA THR A 339 -8.67 -2.50 11.50
C THR A 339 -9.85 -1.64 11.04
N GLY A 340 -10.64 -1.06 11.95
CA GLY A 340 -11.78 -0.19 11.63
C GLY A 340 -11.33 1.05 10.85
N ARG A 341 -12.06 1.36 9.77
CA ARG A 341 -11.84 2.55 8.93
C ARG A 341 -13.21 3.12 8.59
N TYR A 342 -13.41 4.42 8.77
CA TYR A 342 -14.72 5.06 8.58
C TYR A 342 -14.60 6.41 7.87
N GLN A 343 -15.57 6.70 7.01
CA GLN A 343 -15.71 8.00 6.35
C GLN A 343 -17.12 8.52 6.56
N PHE A 344 -17.28 9.64 7.23
CA PHE A 344 -18.52 10.41 7.20
C PHE A 344 -18.52 11.36 6.01
N LEU A 345 -19.58 11.30 5.21
CA LEU A 345 -19.81 12.20 4.09
C LEU A 345 -21.13 12.97 4.34
N LEU A 346 -21.01 14.26 4.52
CA LEU A 346 -22.11 15.15 4.84
C LEU A 346 -22.61 15.83 3.55
N LYS A 347 -23.83 15.57 3.14
CA LYS A 347 -24.44 16.28 2.01
C LYS A 347 -24.56 17.77 2.31
N PRO A 348 -24.56 18.64 1.27
CA PRO A 348 -24.78 20.08 1.47
C PRO A 348 -26.01 20.39 2.32
N GLY A 349 -25.86 21.33 3.25
CA GLY A 349 -26.93 21.73 4.17
C GLY A 349 -26.40 22.12 5.55
N THR A 350 -27.30 22.43 6.46
CA THR A 350 -26.98 22.88 7.83
C THR A 350 -27.35 21.82 8.86
N TYR A 351 -26.34 21.42 9.62
CA TYR A 351 -26.43 20.41 10.69
C TYR A 351 -26.40 21.11 12.05
N ASN A 352 -27.45 21.02 12.84
CA ASN A 352 -27.57 21.75 14.10
C ASN A 352 -27.35 20.86 15.32
N GLY A 353 -26.61 21.37 16.30
CA GLY A 353 -26.40 20.73 17.59
C GLY A 353 -25.55 19.46 17.52
N ILE A 354 -24.64 19.40 16.56
CA ILE A 354 -23.74 18.26 16.36
C ILE A 354 -22.41 18.49 17.07
N ASN A 355 -21.93 17.49 17.81
CA ASN A 355 -20.56 17.38 18.27
C ASN A 355 -19.93 16.11 17.71
N ALA A 356 -19.29 16.22 16.56
CA ALA A 356 -18.62 15.11 15.89
C ALA A 356 -17.23 14.90 16.48
N GLN A 357 -17.11 13.98 17.43
CA GLN A 357 -15.80 13.55 17.95
C GLN A 357 -15.17 12.56 16.97
N ILE A 358 -13.90 12.82 16.61
CA ILE A 358 -13.19 12.06 15.57
C ILE A 358 -12.11 11.19 16.21
N GLY A 359 -12.30 9.86 16.13
CA GLY A 359 -11.35 8.84 16.60
C GLY A 359 -10.35 8.40 15.53
N PHE A 360 -9.55 7.38 15.84
CA PHE A 360 -8.59 6.80 14.90
C PHE A 360 -9.26 6.31 13.62
N TYR A 361 -8.61 6.49 12.47
CA TYR A 361 -9.06 6.05 11.15
C TYR A 361 -10.49 6.50 10.81
N THR A 362 -10.87 7.64 11.33
CA THR A 362 -12.16 8.27 11.04
C THR A 362 -11.93 9.60 10.34
N SER A 363 -12.59 9.78 9.21
CA SER A 363 -12.57 11.00 8.43
C SER A 363 -13.97 11.59 8.35
N ILE A 364 -14.08 12.92 8.37
CA ILE A 364 -15.33 13.66 8.15
C ILE A 364 -15.15 14.65 7.00
N SER A 365 -16.06 14.64 6.03
CA SER A 365 -15.98 15.53 4.86
C SER A 365 -17.35 16.03 4.42
N GLY A 366 -17.41 17.29 4.01
CA GLY A 366 -18.57 17.85 3.32
C GLY A 366 -18.57 17.48 1.84
N LEU A 367 -19.74 17.18 1.31
CA LEU A 367 -19.98 16.88 -0.11
C LEU A 367 -20.37 18.12 -0.92
N GLY A 368 -20.18 19.32 -0.40
CA GLY A 368 -20.32 20.57 -1.14
C GLY A 368 -19.12 20.84 -2.05
N MET A 369 -19.28 21.71 -3.04
CA MET A 369 -18.17 22.23 -3.82
C MET A 369 -17.28 23.15 -2.97
N ASN A 370 -17.89 23.89 -2.04
CA ASN A 370 -17.20 24.77 -1.10
C ASN A 370 -17.43 24.32 0.33
N PRO A 371 -16.51 24.64 1.26
CA PRO A 371 -16.72 24.36 2.68
C PRO A 371 -18.06 24.87 3.22
N ASP A 372 -18.47 26.07 2.84
CA ASP A 372 -19.69 26.73 3.33
C ASP A 372 -20.99 26.07 2.83
N ASP A 373 -20.92 25.19 1.84
CA ASP A 373 -22.08 24.43 1.37
C ASP A 373 -22.54 23.38 2.40
N THR A 374 -21.64 23.00 3.34
CA THR A 374 -21.89 22.00 4.39
C THR A 374 -21.56 22.61 5.74
N GLN A 375 -22.56 23.14 6.43
CA GLN A 375 -22.42 23.88 7.69
C GLN A 375 -22.76 23.01 8.90
N ILE A 376 -21.80 22.84 9.83
CA ILE A 376 -22.04 22.29 11.16
C ILE A 376 -22.18 23.46 12.16
N ASN A 377 -23.40 23.63 12.72
CA ASN A 377 -23.61 24.46 13.91
C ASN A 377 -23.38 23.59 15.13
N GLY A 378 -22.14 23.55 15.58
CA GLY A 378 -21.62 22.58 16.53
C GLY A 378 -20.10 22.47 16.40
N ASP A 379 -19.56 21.33 16.79
CA ASP A 379 -18.12 21.12 16.90
C ASP A 379 -17.66 19.88 16.09
N VAL A 380 -16.45 19.91 15.54
CA VAL A 380 -15.74 18.77 14.97
C VAL A 380 -14.47 18.59 15.79
N THR A 381 -14.55 17.74 16.79
CA THR A 381 -13.60 17.75 17.90
C THR A 381 -12.65 16.56 17.88
N VAL A 382 -11.38 16.85 18.15
CA VAL A 382 -10.40 15.86 18.62
C VAL A 382 -9.86 16.33 19.97
N ASP A 383 -9.96 15.49 21.00
CA ASP A 383 -9.34 15.70 22.30
C ASP A 383 -8.59 14.44 22.73
N ALA A 384 -7.84 14.50 23.82
CA ALA A 384 -6.94 13.46 24.29
C ALA A 384 -7.41 12.79 25.59
N GLY A 385 -8.74 12.73 25.84
CA GLY A 385 -9.31 12.11 27.04
C GLY A 385 -8.90 10.66 27.22
N TRP A 386 -8.83 9.91 26.13
CA TRP A 386 -8.44 8.50 26.10
C TRP A 386 -7.00 8.26 26.58
N PHE A 387 -6.11 9.26 26.43
CA PHE A 387 -4.69 9.16 26.79
C PHE A 387 -4.29 10.20 27.86
N ASN A 388 -5.14 10.38 28.84
CA ASN A 388 -4.91 11.25 30.01
C ASN A 388 -4.53 12.70 29.66
N GLY A 389 -5.13 13.25 28.61
CA GLY A 389 -4.86 14.61 28.14
C GLY A 389 -3.59 14.76 27.29
N ASN A 390 -2.97 13.67 26.84
CA ASN A 390 -1.81 13.67 25.97
C ASN A 390 -2.23 13.45 24.52
N ALA A 391 -2.08 14.43 23.66
CA ALA A 391 -2.45 14.39 22.25
C ALA A 391 -1.33 13.92 21.31
N THR A 392 -0.15 13.55 21.82
CA THR A 392 0.98 13.16 20.98
C THR A 392 0.73 11.88 20.15
N GLN A 393 -0.32 11.11 20.47
CA GLN A 393 -0.74 9.93 19.72
C GLN A 393 -2.08 10.13 18.99
N ASN A 394 -2.59 11.36 18.88
CA ASN A 394 -3.85 11.65 18.19
C ASN A 394 -3.70 11.81 16.67
N PHE A 395 -3.13 10.83 16.00
CA PHE A 395 -2.98 10.77 14.55
C PHE A 395 -4.03 9.87 13.87
N TRP A 396 -3.95 9.65 12.59
CA TRP A 396 -4.82 8.83 11.73
C TRP A 396 -6.29 9.28 11.73
N ARG A 397 -6.53 10.56 11.47
CA ARG A 397 -7.88 11.14 11.35
C ARG A 397 -7.87 12.37 10.44
N SER A 398 -9.02 12.78 9.91
CA SER A 398 -9.09 13.99 9.06
C SER A 398 -10.42 14.71 9.14
N ALA A 399 -10.39 16.01 8.88
CA ALA A 399 -11.56 16.83 8.63
C ALA A 399 -11.35 17.63 7.35
N GLU A 400 -12.32 17.58 6.43
CA GLU A 400 -12.17 18.15 5.10
C GLU A 400 -13.46 18.79 4.55
N ASN A 401 -13.32 19.91 3.83
CA ASN A 401 -14.33 20.53 2.97
C ASN A 401 -15.69 20.77 3.64
N LEU A 402 -15.71 21.38 4.84
CA LEU A 402 -16.91 21.75 5.57
C LEU A 402 -16.71 23.03 6.39
N ALA A 403 -17.80 23.67 6.81
CA ALA A 403 -17.80 24.81 7.70
C ALA A 403 -18.25 24.40 9.11
N ILE A 404 -17.59 24.97 10.13
CA ILE A 404 -17.85 24.73 11.55
C ILE A 404 -18.17 26.05 12.22
N ARG A 405 -19.33 26.12 12.88
CA ARG A 405 -19.65 27.22 13.80
C ARG A 405 -19.63 26.64 15.22
N PRO A 406 -18.50 26.80 15.94
CA PRO A 406 -18.31 26.17 17.22
C PRO A 406 -19.34 26.60 18.27
N SER A 407 -19.84 25.64 19.05
CA SER A 407 -20.87 25.86 20.08
C SER A 407 -20.49 26.90 21.11
N ASN A 408 -19.19 26.95 21.49
CA ASN A 408 -18.62 27.87 22.47
C ASN A 408 -17.68 28.90 21.83
N GLY A 409 -17.82 29.16 20.52
CA GLY A 409 -17.01 30.12 19.79
C GLY A 409 -15.60 29.66 19.43
N THR A 410 -15.15 28.49 19.90
CA THR A 410 -13.83 27.91 19.61
C THR A 410 -13.94 26.39 19.48
N ASP A 411 -13.54 25.84 18.34
CA ASP A 411 -13.43 24.40 18.12
C ASP A 411 -12.09 23.85 18.63
N ARG A 412 -11.99 22.53 18.76
CA ARG A 412 -10.77 21.85 19.23
C ARG A 412 -10.31 20.77 18.26
N TRP A 413 -9.07 20.92 17.79
CA TRP A 413 -8.40 19.95 16.94
C TRP A 413 -7.03 19.58 17.55
N ALA A 414 -7.04 18.84 18.67
CA ALA A 414 -5.85 18.45 19.41
C ALA A 414 -5.26 17.16 18.85
N VAL A 415 -4.44 17.30 17.81
CA VAL A 415 -3.92 16.18 17.01
C VAL A 415 -2.40 16.12 17.01
N ALA A 416 -1.89 15.06 16.39
CA ALA A 416 -0.49 14.86 16.06
C ALA A 416 -0.36 14.60 14.53
N GLN A 417 0.81 14.39 14.03
CA GLN A 417 1.33 14.39 12.66
C GLN A 417 0.32 14.08 11.52
N ALA A 418 -0.24 12.89 11.49
CA ALA A 418 -1.09 12.41 10.39
C ALA A 418 -2.59 12.71 10.63
N ALA A 419 -2.92 13.97 10.73
CA ALA A 419 -4.29 14.43 10.98
C ALA A 419 -4.60 15.73 10.23
N PRO A 420 -4.77 15.69 8.89
CA PRO A 420 -5.00 16.88 8.09
C PRO A 420 -6.33 17.56 8.41
N PHE A 421 -6.25 18.91 8.43
CA PHE A 421 -7.39 19.81 8.52
C PHE A 421 -7.39 20.65 7.23
N ARG A 422 -8.17 20.22 6.21
CA ARG A 422 -8.13 20.81 4.86
C ARG A 422 -9.44 21.40 4.42
N ARG A 423 -9.40 22.58 3.79
CA ARG A 423 -10.60 23.20 3.23
C ARG A 423 -11.70 23.31 4.28
N ILE A 424 -11.36 23.77 5.45
CA ILE A 424 -12.31 23.99 6.55
C ILE A 424 -12.52 25.49 6.75
N HIS A 425 -13.78 25.88 6.96
CA HIS A 425 -14.12 27.21 7.42
C HIS A 425 -14.56 27.18 8.90
N VAL A 426 -13.70 27.55 9.81
CA VAL A 426 -14.07 27.70 11.21
C VAL A 426 -14.58 29.12 11.44
N GLN A 427 -15.88 29.25 11.68
CA GLN A 427 -16.56 30.52 11.97
C GLN A 427 -16.41 30.84 13.46
N GLY A 428 -15.18 30.86 13.92
CA GLY A 428 -14.78 31.04 15.32
C GLY A 428 -13.29 30.85 15.51
N GLY A 429 -12.85 30.60 16.75
CA GLY A 429 -11.48 30.25 17.08
C GLY A 429 -11.21 28.75 16.89
N LEU A 430 -9.92 28.39 16.88
CA LEU A 430 -9.48 26.99 16.80
C LEU A 430 -8.40 26.72 17.84
N ASN A 431 -8.65 25.78 18.74
CA ASN A 431 -7.68 25.31 19.75
C ASN A 431 -7.04 24.00 19.27
N LEU A 432 -5.71 24.00 19.13
CA LEU A 432 -4.94 22.86 18.66
C LEU A 432 -4.38 21.99 19.79
N ALA A 433 -4.52 22.43 21.06
CA ALA A 433 -4.04 21.69 22.21
C ALA A 433 -5.14 20.90 22.92
N PRO A 434 -4.80 19.80 23.61
CA PRO A 434 -5.77 19.05 24.41
C PRO A 434 -6.30 19.86 25.58
N ASN A 435 -7.47 19.47 26.09
CA ASN A 435 -8.02 20.05 27.30
C ASN A 435 -7.06 19.84 28.48
N GLY A 436 -6.86 20.87 29.31
CA GLY A 436 -5.90 20.81 30.41
C GLY A 436 -4.44 21.09 30.03
N TYR A 437 -4.17 21.52 28.78
CA TYR A 437 -2.83 21.92 28.33
C TYR A 437 -1.80 20.77 28.36
N GLY A 438 -2.24 19.54 28.03
CA GLY A 438 -1.36 18.40 27.96
C GLY A 438 -0.42 18.41 26.75
N TRP A 439 0.42 17.42 26.63
CA TRP A 439 1.40 17.29 25.53
C TRP A 439 0.73 17.19 24.15
N ALA A 440 1.35 17.82 23.14
CA ALA A 440 0.92 17.77 21.76
C ALA A 440 2.13 17.93 20.82
N SER A 441 2.20 17.13 19.74
CA SER A 441 3.43 16.97 18.96
C SER A 441 3.41 17.54 17.56
N GLY A 442 2.32 18.18 17.12
CA GLY A 442 2.27 18.83 15.80
C GLY A 442 1.09 18.42 14.95
N GLY A 443 0.90 19.12 13.85
CA GLY A 443 -0.18 18.83 12.92
C GLY A 443 -0.12 19.76 11.70
N TYR A 444 -1.24 19.78 10.96
CA TYR A 444 -1.29 20.37 9.64
C TYR A 444 -2.64 21.05 9.34
N ILE A 445 -2.57 22.27 8.82
CA ILE A 445 -3.71 23.01 8.28
C ILE A 445 -3.40 23.47 6.85
N ALA A 446 -4.32 23.25 5.91
CA ALA A 446 -4.20 23.78 4.55
C ALA A 446 -5.53 24.23 3.97
N ASP A 447 -5.46 25.21 3.07
CA ASP A 447 -6.61 25.71 2.30
C ASP A 447 -7.85 26.02 3.18
N SER A 448 -7.60 26.49 4.42
CA SER A 448 -8.61 26.66 5.45
C SER A 448 -8.73 28.11 5.91
N LYS A 449 -9.93 28.51 6.29
CA LYS A 449 -10.22 29.83 6.83
C LYS A 449 -10.67 29.69 8.28
N ILE A 450 -9.99 30.35 9.18
CA ILE A 450 -10.34 30.44 10.60
C ILE A 450 -10.61 31.90 10.93
N ASP A 451 -11.87 32.28 11.16
CA ASP A 451 -12.29 33.66 11.37
C ASP A 451 -11.71 34.27 12.67
N GLY A 452 -11.57 33.44 13.68
CA GLY A 452 -11.00 33.81 14.97
C GLY A 452 -9.52 33.46 15.08
N THR A 453 -9.06 33.37 16.32
CA THR A 453 -7.67 33.08 16.64
C THR A 453 -7.41 31.59 16.71
N VAL A 454 -6.27 31.15 16.16
CA VAL A 454 -5.74 29.81 16.33
C VAL A 454 -4.84 29.80 17.57
N GLY A 455 -5.11 28.87 18.48
CA GLY A 455 -4.33 28.65 19.69
C GLY A 455 -3.59 27.31 19.68
N PRO A 456 -2.31 27.25 19.34
CA PRO A 456 -1.54 26.02 19.39
C PRO A 456 -1.17 25.60 20.82
N TYR A 457 -1.02 26.54 21.74
CA TYR A 457 -0.69 26.39 23.15
C TYR A 457 0.49 25.44 23.41
N SER A 458 0.23 24.18 23.73
CA SER A 458 1.25 23.16 24.02
C SER A 458 1.79 22.43 22.78
N GLN A 459 1.29 22.72 21.59
CA GLN A 459 1.81 22.12 20.35
C GLN A 459 3.29 22.47 20.16
N GLN A 460 4.10 21.42 20.01
CA GLN A 460 5.56 21.55 19.87
C GLN A 460 5.94 22.14 18.52
N GLN A 461 5.26 21.72 17.48
CA GLN A 461 5.42 22.20 16.10
C GLN A 461 4.08 22.22 15.37
N TRP A 462 3.99 23.01 14.31
CA TRP A 462 2.80 23.06 13.44
C TRP A 462 3.14 23.64 12.08
N TYR A 463 2.49 23.08 11.06
CA TYR A 463 2.57 23.65 9.72
C TYR A 463 1.22 24.09 9.19
N SER A 464 1.17 25.31 8.64
CA SER A 464 -0.02 25.85 7.97
C SER A 464 0.35 26.42 6.61
N ARG A 465 -0.44 26.12 5.58
CA ARG A 465 -0.24 26.67 4.25
C ARG A 465 -1.52 27.14 3.58
N ASP A 466 -1.39 28.13 2.69
CA ASP A 466 -2.44 28.60 1.78
C ASP A 466 -3.78 28.83 2.49
N SER A 467 -3.77 29.37 3.68
CA SER A 467 -4.91 29.54 4.58
C SER A 467 -5.10 31.01 4.98
N SER A 468 -6.18 31.31 5.69
CA SER A 468 -6.45 32.61 6.31
C SER A 468 -6.82 32.42 7.77
N VAL A 469 -6.17 33.14 8.68
CA VAL A 469 -6.44 33.07 10.12
C VAL A 469 -6.67 34.50 10.68
N GLY A 470 -7.60 34.64 11.63
CA GLY A 470 -7.84 35.90 12.31
C GLY A 470 -6.72 36.30 13.27
N GLY A 471 -5.94 35.32 13.72
CA GLY A 471 -4.75 35.49 14.54
C GLY A 471 -4.13 34.19 14.96
N TRP A 472 -2.95 34.24 15.59
CA TRP A 472 -2.21 33.11 16.13
C TRP A 472 -1.63 33.49 17.50
N THR A 473 -1.87 32.67 18.56
CA THR A 473 -1.56 33.12 19.93
C THR A 473 -0.10 32.94 20.32
N ASN A 474 0.45 31.76 20.06
CA ASN A 474 1.78 31.37 20.55
C ASN A 474 2.36 30.18 19.73
N GLY A 475 3.47 29.68 20.17
CA GLY A 475 4.11 28.46 19.64
C GLY A 475 5.16 27.97 20.63
N VAL A 476 5.59 26.72 20.50
CA VAL A 476 6.60 26.15 21.38
C VAL A 476 7.97 26.11 20.68
N TRP A 477 8.13 25.30 19.62
CA TRP A 477 9.47 25.15 19.03
C TRP A 477 9.56 25.52 17.56
N ASN A 478 8.57 25.07 16.74
CA ASN A 478 8.61 25.24 15.29
C ASN A 478 7.21 25.46 14.72
N MET A 479 6.86 26.68 14.43
CA MET A 479 5.61 27.09 13.80
C MET A 479 5.91 27.65 12.43
N THR A 480 5.62 26.89 11.39
CA THR A 480 5.95 27.26 10.00
C THR A 480 4.69 27.58 9.21
N PHE A 481 4.75 28.64 8.43
CA PHE A 481 3.66 29.15 7.59
C PHE A 481 4.16 29.40 6.18
N SER A 482 3.37 29.00 5.18
CA SER A 482 3.59 29.42 3.79
C SER A 482 2.28 29.83 3.14
N GLY A 483 2.25 31.04 2.56
CA GLY A 483 1.06 31.57 1.91
C GLY A 483 -0.14 31.77 2.85
N VAL A 484 0.07 31.95 4.15
CA VAL A 484 -0.99 32.12 5.14
C VAL A 484 -1.25 33.61 5.41
N GLN A 485 -2.49 34.04 5.20
CA GLN A 485 -2.94 35.39 5.57
C GLN A 485 -3.21 35.45 7.08
N GLY A 486 -2.68 36.47 7.76
CA GLY A 486 -2.82 36.61 9.20
C GLY A 486 -1.79 35.81 10.03
N ALA A 487 -0.82 35.16 9.40
CA ALA A 487 0.27 34.49 10.09
C ALA A 487 1.17 35.48 10.86
N PRO A 488 1.81 35.06 11.97
CA PRO A 488 2.83 35.83 12.64
C PRO A 488 4.01 36.13 11.71
N ALA A 489 4.69 37.24 11.92
CA ALA A 489 5.94 37.52 11.23
C ALA A 489 7.04 36.55 11.68
N THR A 490 7.98 36.26 10.79
CA THR A 490 9.16 35.45 11.12
C THR A 490 9.92 36.04 12.29
N ASN A 491 10.22 35.21 13.29
CA ASN A 491 11.03 35.61 14.44
C ASN A 491 11.80 34.43 15.06
N PHE A 492 12.26 33.49 14.23
CA PHE A 492 12.83 32.23 14.70
C PHE A 492 14.04 32.41 15.65
N ASP A 493 14.79 33.46 15.53
CA ASP A 493 15.89 33.79 16.45
C ASP A 493 15.39 33.92 17.90
N SER A 494 14.32 34.66 18.10
CA SER A 494 13.76 34.95 19.43
C SER A 494 12.45 34.26 19.75
N GLY A 495 11.85 33.57 18.78
CA GLY A 495 10.57 32.83 18.89
C GLY A 495 10.57 31.55 18.08
N PRO A 496 9.40 30.96 17.81
CA PRO A 496 9.29 29.72 17.04
C PRO A 496 8.83 29.92 15.59
N TYR A 497 8.72 31.13 15.04
CA TYR A 497 7.99 31.38 13.81
C TYR A 497 8.88 31.50 12.58
N THR A 498 8.53 30.68 11.55
CA THR A 498 9.05 30.77 10.19
C THR A 498 7.88 31.04 9.24
N THR A 499 7.88 32.16 8.54
CA THR A 499 6.77 32.56 7.66
C THR A 499 7.28 32.96 6.29
N LEU A 500 6.78 32.27 5.28
CA LEU A 500 6.95 32.54 3.85
C LEU A 500 5.69 33.17 3.30
N ASP A 501 5.83 34.27 2.55
CA ASP A 501 4.71 35.02 1.98
C ASP A 501 3.82 34.14 1.05
N ASN A 502 4.43 33.21 0.34
CA ASN A 502 3.75 32.36 -0.64
C ASN A 502 4.24 30.92 -0.55
N THR A 503 3.37 29.98 -0.94
CA THR A 503 3.76 28.60 -1.25
C THR A 503 4.19 28.54 -2.73
N PRO A 504 5.43 28.13 -3.05
CA PRO A 504 5.97 28.21 -4.42
C PRO A 504 5.12 27.47 -5.46
N VAL A 505 4.77 26.26 -5.14
CA VAL A 505 3.84 25.42 -5.92
C VAL A 505 2.90 24.73 -4.94
N SER A 506 1.62 24.83 -5.17
CA SER A 506 0.62 24.06 -4.44
C SER A 506 -0.42 23.47 -5.38
N ARG A 507 -0.97 22.37 -4.97
CA ARG A 507 -2.04 21.69 -5.64
C ARG A 507 -2.87 21.03 -4.56
N GLU A 508 -4.15 21.46 -4.43
CA GLU A 508 -4.98 20.93 -3.37
C GLU A 508 -5.35 19.47 -3.64
N LYS A 509 -5.64 18.76 -2.56
CA LYS A 509 -6.07 17.37 -2.57
C LYS A 509 -7.36 17.22 -3.38
N PRO A 510 -7.49 16.22 -4.28
CA PRO A 510 -8.77 15.87 -4.89
C PRO A 510 -9.80 15.51 -3.82
N PHE A 511 -11.06 15.89 -4.03
CA PHE A 511 -12.13 15.59 -3.09
C PHE A 511 -13.43 15.18 -3.77
N LEU A 512 -14.19 14.33 -3.09
CA LEU A 512 -15.51 13.87 -3.53
C LEU A 512 -16.55 14.95 -3.21
N TYR A 513 -17.45 15.23 -4.16
CA TYR A 513 -18.56 16.16 -3.97
C TYR A 513 -19.82 15.73 -4.73
N LEU A 514 -20.94 16.32 -4.43
CA LEU A 514 -22.21 16.12 -5.13
C LEU A 514 -22.47 17.27 -6.12
N ASP A 515 -22.74 16.90 -7.38
CA ASP A 515 -23.29 17.79 -8.39
C ASP A 515 -24.73 17.34 -8.66
N GLY A 516 -25.68 18.03 -8.05
CA GLY A 516 -27.06 17.53 -7.92
C GLY A 516 -27.09 16.23 -7.09
N SER A 517 -27.48 15.13 -7.71
CA SER A 517 -27.48 13.79 -7.07
C SER A 517 -26.27 12.93 -7.46
N ALA A 518 -25.42 13.40 -8.38
CA ALA A 518 -24.31 12.64 -8.91
C ALA A 518 -23.02 12.89 -8.12
N TYR A 519 -22.32 11.83 -7.72
CA TYR A 519 -20.98 11.94 -7.16
C TYR A 519 -19.96 12.28 -8.24
N LYS A 520 -19.12 13.26 -7.95
CA LYS A 520 -17.97 13.64 -8.77
C LYS A 520 -16.74 13.82 -7.89
N VAL A 521 -15.55 13.63 -8.45
CA VAL A 521 -14.29 14.00 -7.82
C VAL A 521 -13.80 15.29 -8.46
N PHE A 522 -13.65 16.33 -7.66
CA PHE A 522 -13.00 17.56 -8.10
C PHE A 522 -11.49 17.40 -7.97
N VAL A 523 -10.76 17.71 -9.07
CA VAL A 523 -9.30 17.67 -9.15
C VAL A 523 -8.80 19.10 -9.28
N PRO A 524 -8.29 19.72 -8.18
CA PRO A 524 -7.84 21.11 -8.20
C PRO A 524 -6.65 21.34 -9.15
N ALA A 525 -6.63 22.51 -9.77
CA ALA A 525 -5.53 22.96 -10.61
C ALA A 525 -4.28 23.29 -9.79
N LYS A 526 -3.11 23.27 -10.44
CA LYS A 526 -1.86 23.78 -9.88
C LYS A 526 -1.95 25.29 -9.64
N ARG A 527 -1.47 25.73 -8.48
CA ARG A 527 -1.25 27.14 -8.13
C ARG A 527 0.25 27.37 -8.00
N THR A 528 0.71 28.55 -8.40
CA THR A 528 2.09 29.01 -8.21
C THR A 528 2.07 30.26 -7.36
N ASN A 529 3.05 30.41 -6.46
CA ASN A 529 3.11 31.50 -5.49
C ASN A 529 1.76 31.67 -4.78
N ALA A 530 1.21 30.54 -4.30
CA ALA A 530 -0.11 30.50 -3.70
C ALA A 530 -0.16 31.24 -2.36
N ARG A 531 -1.28 31.93 -2.09
CA ARG A 531 -1.54 32.62 -0.83
C ARG A 531 -3.05 32.62 -0.56
N GLY A 532 -3.41 32.32 0.68
CA GLY A 532 -4.81 32.21 1.07
C GLY A 532 -5.53 31.03 0.40
N VAL A 533 -6.79 30.85 0.74
CA VAL A 533 -7.60 29.69 0.30
C VAL A 533 -7.83 29.66 -1.21
N SER A 534 -8.06 28.45 -1.75
CA SER A 534 -8.33 28.21 -3.18
C SER A 534 -9.81 28.39 -3.56
N TRP A 535 -10.68 28.42 -2.57
CA TRP A 535 -12.14 28.55 -2.72
C TRP A 535 -12.61 29.99 -2.39
N PRO A 536 -13.75 30.43 -2.90
CA PRO A 536 -14.72 29.72 -3.74
C PRO A 536 -14.36 29.70 -5.24
N ALA A 537 -13.19 30.18 -5.67
CA ALA A 537 -12.82 30.23 -7.10
C ALA A 537 -12.75 28.85 -7.75
N ASN A 538 -12.30 27.83 -7.00
CA ASN A 538 -12.31 26.41 -7.38
C ASN A 538 -11.79 26.14 -8.81
N ALA A 539 -10.59 26.61 -9.14
CA ALA A 539 -9.96 26.25 -10.41
C ALA A 539 -9.60 24.76 -10.41
N GLY A 540 -10.06 24.03 -11.42
CA GLY A 540 -9.82 22.58 -11.51
C GLY A 540 -10.73 21.88 -12.51
N THR A 541 -10.80 20.56 -12.42
CA THR A 541 -11.61 19.70 -13.29
C THR A 541 -12.46 18.76 -12.46
N SER A 542 -13.71 18.56 -12.85
CA SER A 542 -14.62 17.59 -12.23
C SER A 542 -14.64 16.30 -13.05
N LEU A 543 -14.39 15.18 -12.40
CA LEU A 543 -14.46 13.85 -12.99
C LEU A 543 -15.67 13.11 -12.41
N PRO A 544 -16.57 12.56 -13.25
CA PRO A 544 -17.71 11.78 -12.76
C PRO A 544 -17.23 10.47 -12.13
N LEU A 545 -18.00 9.91 -11.19
CA LEU A 545 -17.60 8.73 -10.42
C LEU A 545 -17.46 7.47 -11.29
N ASP A 546 -18.13 7.39 -12.44
CA ASP A 546 -18.00 6.30 -13.41
C ASP A 546 -16.62 6.22 -14.07
N GLN A 547 -15.77 7.26 -13.95
CA GLN A 547 -14.36 7.25 -14.34
C GLN A 547 -13.44 6.72 -13.22
N PHE A 548 -14.00 6.26 -12.12
CA PHE A 548 -13.27 5.68 -10.99
C PHE A 548 -13.69 4.24 -10.76
N TYR A 549 -12.74 3.35 -10.62
CA TYR A 549 -13.00 2.09 -9.97
C TYR A 549 -13.14 2.34 -8.46
N VAL A 550 -14.33 2.12 -7.91
CA VAL A 550 -14.58 2.16 -6.47
C VAL A 550 -14.04 0.88 -5.86
N VAL A 551 -12.82 0.98 -5.32
CA VAL A 551 -12.09 -0.16 -4.75
C VAL A 551 -12.64 -0.44 -3.36
N ARG A 552 -13.18 -1.63 -3.17
CA ARG A 552 -13.75 -2.08 -1.89
C ARG A 552 -12.86 -3.13 -1.24
N PRO A 553 -12.90 -3.28 0.11
CA PRO A 553 -12.17 -4.36 0.79
C PRO A 553 -12.44 -5.73 0.15
N GLY A 554 -11.38 -6.50 -0.08
CA GLY A 554 -11.42 -7.75 -0.83
C GLY A 554 -11.14 -7.63 -2.34
N ALA A 555 -11.01 -6.41 -2.89
CA ALA A 555 -10.53 -6.23 -4.26
C ALA A 555 -9.08 -6.68 -4.37
N THR A 556 -8.76 -7.50 -5.37
CA THR A 556 -7.39 -7.96 -5.62
C THR A 556 -6.55 -6.90 -6.33
N ALA A 557 -5.24 -6.89 -6.11
CA ALA A 557 -4.34 -6.01 -6.84
C ALA A 557 -4.38 -6.26 -8.37
N ALA A 558 -4.68 -7.47 -8.81
CA ALA A 558 -4.91 -7.79 -10.22
C ALA A 558 -6.12 -7.01 -10.80
N THR A 559 -7.25 -6.99 -10.09
CA THR A 559 -8.45 -6.24 -10.50
C THR A 559 -8.18 -4.73 -10.49
N ILE A 560 -7.44 -4.22 -9.49
CA ILE A 560 -7.07 -2.80 -9.39
C ILE A 560 -6.20 -2.41 -10.61
N ASN A 561 -5.19 -3.22 -10.94
CA ASN A 561 -4.33 -2.97 -12.10
C ASN A 561 -5.09 -3.09 -13.43
N GLN A 562 -6.07 -3.99 -13.51
CA GLN A 562 -6.96 -4.08 -14.67
C GLN A 562 -7.78 -2.78 -14.85
N ALA A 563 -8.34 -2.25 -13.77
CA ALA A 563 -9.07 -0.98 -13.80
C ALA A 563 -8.17 0.17 -14.30
N LEU A 564 -6.94 0.26 -13.80
CA LEU A 564 -5.95 1.24 -14.25
C LEU A 564 -5.60 1.07 -15.73
N ALA A 565 -5.41 -0.17 -16.21
CA ALA A 565 -5.13 -0.48 -17.61
C ALA A 565 -6.30 -0.11 -18.54
N GLN A 566 -7.53 -0.15 -18.03
CA GLN A 566 -8.75 0.30 -18.73
C GLN A 566 -8.94 1.83 -18.72
N GLY A 567 -8.04 2.58 -18.09
CA GLY A 567 -8.10 4.03 -18.00
C GLY A 567 -8.93 4.59 -16.86
N LEU A 568 -9.39 3.75 -15.93
CA LEU A 568 -10.09 4.21 -14.73
C LEU A 568 -9.12 4.81 -13.72
N ASN A 569 -9.60 5.75 -12.93
CA ASN A 569 -8.97 6.22 -11.71
C ASN A 569 -9.36 5.28 -10.55
N LEU A 570 -8.77 5.47 -9.38
CA LEU A 570 -9.06 4.66 -8.20
C LEU A 570 -9.68 5.51 -7.08
N LEU A 571 -10.76 5.01 -6.49
CA LEU A 571 -11.34 5.54 -5.25
C LEU A 571 -11.36 4.39 -4.22
N PHE A 572 -10.40 4.37 -3.32
CA PHE A 572 -10.37 3.39 -2.23
C PHE A 572 -11.37 3.76 -1.15
N THR A 573 -12.25 2.84 -0.82
CA THR A 573 -13.19 3.00 0.31
C THR A 573 -12.52 2.63 1.63
N PRO A 574 -13.07 3.03 2.79
CA PRO A 574 -12.47 2.70 4.07
C PRO A 574 -12.29 1.19 4.28
N GLY A 575 -11.06 0.76 4.50
CA GLY A 575 -10.70 -0.64 4.70
C GLY A 575 -9.20 -0.90 4.67
N VAL A 576 -8.81 -2.16 4.88
CA VAL A 576 -7.44 -2.65 4.74
C VAL A 576 -7.38 -3.55 3.52
N TYR A 577 -6.39 -3.33 2.66
CA TYR A 577 -6.22 -3.96 1.35
C TYR A 577 -4.90 -4.70 1.30
N HIS A 578 -4.94 -6.01 1.28
CA HIS A 578 -3.77 -6.87 1.14
C HIS A 578 -3.40 -7.03 -0.33
N LEU A 579 -2.15 -6.76 -0.66
CA LEU A 579 -1.64 -6.71 -2.02
C LEU A 579 -0.64 -7.85 -2.26
N ASP A 580 -0.98 -8.77 -3.14
CA ASP A 580 -0.12 -9.85 -3.60
C ASP A 580 0.89 -9.41 -4.67
N ARG A 581 0.68 -8.23 -5.25
CA ARG A 581 1.50 -7.58 -6.28
C ARG A 581 1.37 -6.07 -6.23
N THR A 582 2.30 -5.39 -6.82
CA THR A 582 2.34 -3.93 -6.92
C THR A 582 1.13 -3.37 -7.67
N ILE A 583 0.60 -2.24 -7.20
CA ILE A 583 -0.34 -1.41 -7.96
C ILE A 583 0.47 -0.50 -8.90
N ASP A 584 0.33 -0.68 -10.22
CA ASP A 584 1.09 0.04 -11.22
C ASP A 584 0.30 1.19 -11.85
N VAL A 585 0.65 2.42 -11.53
CA VAL A 585 0.04 3.65 -12.05
C VAL A 585 0.87 4.17 -13.22
N THR A 586 0.50 3.79 -14.45
CA THR A 586 1.29 4.08 -15.64
C THR A 586 0.72 5.19 -16.53
N ARG A 587 -0.52 5.64 -16.26
CA ARG A 587 -1.21 6.65 -17.07
C ARG A 587 -1.10 8.04 -16.44
N ALA A 588 -0.75 9.03 -17.25
CA ALA A 588 -0.76 10.44 -16.84
C ALA A 588 -2.15 10.88 -16.33
N ASN A 589 -2.17 11.81 -15.38
CA ASN A 589 -3.37 12.37 -14.76
C ASN A 589 -4.26 11.36 -14.01
N THR A 590 -3.74 10.18 -13.70
CA THR A 590 -4.47 9.22 -12.86
C THR A 590 -4.67 9.78 -11.45
N VAL A 591 -5.88 9.64 -10.94
CA VAL A 591 -6.24 9.98 -9.55
C VAL A 591 -6.35 8.69 -8.74
N VAL A 592 -5.61 8.61 -7.65
CA VAL A 592 -5.72 7.58 -6.62
C VAL A 592 -6.14 8.28 -5.33
N LEU A 593 -7.41 8.17 -4.98
CA LEU A 593 -8.01 8.82 -3.82
C LEU A 593 -8.46 7.78 -2.80
N GLY A 594 -8.03 7.94 -1.55
CA GLY A 594 -8.48 7.14 -0.41
C GLY A 594 -9.50 7.91 0.45
N LEU A 595 -10.51 7.20 0.93
CA LEU A 595 -11.48 7.67 1.91
C LEU A 595 -11.22 6.95 3.25
N GLY A 596 -11.39 7.67 4.37
CA GLY A 596 -11.27 7.09 5.72
C GLY A 596 -9.91 6.42 6.00
N LEU A 597 -8.83 6.94 5.40
CA LEU A 597 -7.48 6.38 5.54
C LEU A 597 -7.40 4.90 5.12
N ALA A 598 -7.99 4.58 3.95
CA ALA A 598 -7.83 3.27 3.34
C ALA A 598 -6.35 2.83 3.39
N THR A 599 -6.09 1.60 3.82
CA THR A 599 -4.74 1.15 4.13
C THR A 599 -4.31 0.03 3.18
N LEU A 600 -3.16 0.20 2.51
CA LEU A 600 -2.56 -0.76 1.59
C LEU A 600 -1.47 -1.55 2.30
N VAL A 601 -1.47 -2.88 2.19
CA VAL A 601 -0.50 -3.78 2.83
C VAL A 601 0.12 -4.70 1.78
N PRO A 602 1.39 -4.52 1.38
CA PRO A 602 2.07 -5.46 0.48
C PRO A 602 2.51 -6.72 1.24
N ASP A 603 1.90 -7.87 0.95
CA ASP A 603 2.13 -9.09 1.72
C ASP A 603 3.43 -9.84 1.35
N ASN A 604 3.88 -9.73 0.10
CA ASN A 604 4.97 -10.55 -0.45
C ASN A 604 6.31 -9.81 -0.63
N GLY A 605 6.48 -8.65 0.03
CA GLY A 605 7.68 -7.84 -0.11
C GLY A 605 7.75 -7.06 -1.44
N VAL A 606 6.64 -6.92 -2.14
CA VAL A 606 6.50 -6.07 -3.34
C VAL A 606 6.35 -4.61 -2.93
N ASP A 607 6.52 -3.68 -3.88
CA ASP A 607 6.11 -2.28 -3.68
C ASP A 607 4.58 -2.27 -3.51
N ALA A 608 4.03 -1.49 -2.57
CA ALA A 608 2.58 -1.33 -2.49
C ALA A 608 2.04 -0.60 -3.72
N MET A 609 2.78 0.41 -4.17
CA MET A 609 2.41 1.17 -5.37
C MET A 609 3.66 1.68 -6.09
N HIS A 610 3.62 1.59 -7.41
CA HIS A 610 4.60 2.17 -8.32
C HIS A 610 3.90 3.15 -9.27
N VAL A 611 4.45 4.34 -9.40
CA VAL A 611 4.00 5.38 -10.32
C VAL A 611 5.07 5.57 -11.38
N ALA A 612 4.74 5.37 -12.64
CA ALA A 612 5.67 5.61 -13.75
C ALA A 612 6.06 7.09 -13.88
N ASP A 613 7.10 7.38 -14.64
CA ASP A 613 7.57 8.74 -14.91
C ASP A 613 6.62 9.46 -15.89
N VAL A 614 5.43 9.84 -15.39
CA VAL A 614 4.33 10.45 -16.18
C VAL A 614 3.76 11.68 -15.49
N ASP A 615 3.12 12.54 -16.28
CA ASP A 615 2.54 13.79 -15.79
C ASP A 615 1.34 13.58 -14.87
N GLY A 616 1.28 14.38 -13.83
CA GLY A 616 0.05 14.79 -13.20
C GLY A 616 -0.72 13.72 -12.39
N VAL A 617 -0.07 12.64 -11.97
CA VAL A 617 -0.69 11.66 -11.07
C VAL A 617 -1.02 12.30 -9.72
N ARG A 618 -2.15 11.94 -9.13
CA ARG A 618 -2.61 12.38 -7.81
C ARG A 618 -2.71 11.19 -6.88
N LEU A 619 -1.85 11.13 -5.89
CA LEU A 619 -1.90 10.16 -4.79
C LEU A 619 -2.43 10.88 -3.56
N ALA A 620 -3.57 10.46 -3.02
CA ALA A 620 -4.22 11.24 -1.97
C ALA A 620 -4.97 10.41 -0.93
N GLY A 621 -4.77 10.69 0.36
CA GLY A 621 -5.64 10.29 1.45
C GLY A 621 -5.62 8.82 1.85
N PHE A 622 -4.50 8.12 1.74
CA PHE A 622 -4.38 6.72 2.12
C PHE A 622 -3.12 6.43 2.95
N LEU A 623 -3.12 5.29 3.61
CA LEU A 623 -2.02 4.77 4.42
C LEU A 623 -1.40 3.54 3.73
N ILE A 624 -0.09 3.40 3.81
CA ILE A 624 0.62 2.17 3.45
C ILE A 624 1.20 1.57 4.73
N ASP A 625 0.81 0.35 5.07
CA ASP A 625 1.43 -0.45 6.13
C ASP A 625 2.43 -1.42 5.50
N ALA A 626 3.63 -1.49 6.04
CA ALA A 626 4.59 -2.50 5.60
C ALA A 626 4.09 -3.91 5.97
N GLY A 627 4.21 -4.84 5.04
CA GLY A 627 3.98 -6.26 5.30
C GLY A 627 5.12 -6.89 6.10
N SER A 628 4.92 -8.13 6.56
CA SER A 628 5.92 -8.88 7.33
C SER A 628 7.14 -9.32 6.51
N THR A 629 7.03 -9.37 5.19
CA THR A 629 8.13 -9.59 4.25
C THR A 629 8.72 -8.24 3.84
N ASN A 630 10.04 -8.10 3.86
CA ASN A 630 10.70 -6.83 3.53
C ASN A 630 10.40 -6.39 2.10
N SER A 631 9.81 -5.21 1.95
CA SER A 631 9.72 -4.50 0.67
C SER A 631 10.99 -3.66 0.47
N ASP A 632 11.62 -3.73 -0.71
CA ASP A 632 12.71 -2.80 -1.02
C ASP A 632 12.25 -1.35 -0.95
N THR A 633 11.06 -1.09 -1.46
CA THR A 633 10.40 0.21 -1.41
C THR A 633 8.89 0.01 -1.25
N LEU A 634 8.23 0.82 -0.41
CA LEU A 634 6.77 0.72 -0.26
C LEU A 634 6.02 1.57 -1.31
N LEU A 635 6.49 2.79 -1.57
CA LEU A 635 5.95 3.66 -2.62
C LEU A 635 7.09 4.20 -3.49
N ARG A 636 7.01 3.95 -4.78
CA ARG A 636 7.97 4.42 -5.79
C ARG A 636 7.30 5.38 -6.76
N ILE A 637 7.91 6.55 -6.98
CA ILE A 637 7.45 7.55 -7.97
C ILE A 637 8.58 7.77 -8.98
N GLY A 638 8.39 7.27 -10.18
CA GLY A 638 9.39 7.23 -11.25
C GLY A 638 10.40 6.10 -11.13
N GLU A 639 10.98 5.72 -12.25
CA GLU A 639 12.05 4.74 -12.33
C GLU A 639 13.43 5.36 -12.02
N PRO A 640 14.40 4.58 -11.55
CA PRO A 640 15.77 5.06 -11.42
C PRO A 640 16.27 5.62 -12.77
N GLY A 641 16.73 6.89 -12.76
CA GLY A 641 17.16 7.58 -13.97
C GLY A 641 16.05 8.33 -14.71
N SER A 642 14.83 8.40 -14.15
CA SER A 642 13.77 9.28 -14.66
C SER A 642 14.26 10.71 -14.85
N SER A 643 13.91 11.34 -15.97
CA SER A 643 14.44 12.66 -16.32
C SER A 643 13.43 13.57 -17.01
N ALA A 644 12.17 13.14 -17.16
CA ALA A 644 11.13 13.96 -17.78
C ALA A 644 10.85 15.23 -16.97
N ASP A 645 10.51 16.32 -17.65
CA ASP A 645 10.10 17.58 -17.01
C ASP A 645 8.58 17.57 -16.79
N HIS A 646 8.19 17.48 -15.53
CA HIS A 646 6.79 17.52 -15.11
C HIS A 646 6.37 18.87 -14.53
N SER A 647 7.16 19.94 -14.70
CA SER A 647 6.90 21.25 -14.08
C SER A 647 5.56 21.86 -14.45
N ALA A 648 5.08 21.61 -15.66
CA ALA A 648 3.76 22.08 -16.11
C ALA A 648 2.61 21.36 -15.38
N ASN A 649 2.78 20.08 -15.09
CA ASN A 649 1.75 19.23 -14.50
C ASN A 649 2.36 18.19 -13.54
N PRO A 650 2.84 18.61 -12.37
CA PRO A 650 3.56 17.76 -11.43
C PRO A 650 2.68 16.62 -10.88
N THR A 651 3.31 15.46 -10.67
CA THR A 651 2.75 14.42 -9.82
C THR A 651 2.73 14.89 -8.37
N THR A 652 1.65 14.56 -7.64
CA THR A 652 1.46 15.02 -6.26
C THR A 652 1.14 13.88 -5.31
N MET A 653 1.62 13.99 -4.09
CA MET A 653 1.33 13.09 -2.97
C MET A 653 0.78 13.94 -1.81
N GLN A 654 -0.53 13.78 -1.48
CA GLN A 654 -1.22 14.58 -0.46
C GLN A 654 -1.83 13.67 0.60
N ASP A 655 -1.50 13.89 1.88
CA ASP A 655 -1.99 13.04 2.99
C ASP A 655 -1.78 11.54 2.73
N VAL A 656 -0.63 11.19 2.19
CA VAL A 656 -0.19 9.80 2.03
C VAL A 656 0.78 9.48 3.15
N PHE A 657 0.43 8.47 3.93
CA PHE A 657 1.17 8.11 5.12
C PHE A 657 1.77 6.70 4.98
N VAL A 658 2.86 6.45 5.70
CA VAL A 658 3.51 5.14 5.74
C VAL A 658 3.76 4.73 7.18
N ARG A 659 3.44 3.48 7.51
CA ARG A 659 3.71 2.88 8.81
C ARG A 659 4.46 1.56 8.67
N ILE A 660 5.50 1.38 9.48
CA ILE A 660 6.31 0.15 9.50
C ILE A 660 6.34 -0.39 10.93
N GLY A 661 5.60 -1.47 11.18
CA GLY A 661 5.33 -1.95 12.53
C GLY A 661 4.13 -1.25 13.19
N GLY A 662 3.90 -1.46 14.47
CA GLY A 662 2.81 -0.86 15.26
C GLY A 662 1.51 -1.67 15.22
N ALA A 663 0.93 -1.89 14.05
CA ALA A 663 -0.25 -2.75 13.90
C ALA A 663 0.11 -4.25 13.89
N GLY A 664 1.33 -4.57 13.53
CA GLY A 664 1.88 -5.93 13.43
C GLY A 664 3.31 -5.88 12.93
N PRO A 665 3.95 -7.03 12.66
CA PRO A 665 5.28 -7.06 12.04
C PRO A 665 5.27 -6.35 10.68
N GLY A 666 6.24 -5.48 10.44
CA GLY A 666 6.40 -4.76 9.17
C GLY A 666 7.87 -4.50 8.87
N LEU A 667 8.29 -4.67 7.62
CA LEU A 667 9.66 -4.49 7.17
C LEU A 667 9.70 -3.74 5.83
N ALA A 668 10.58 -2.75 5.72
CA ALA A 668 10.86 -2.09 4.45
C ALA A 668 12.27 -1.48 4.45
N THR A 669 12.97 -1.51 3.32
CA THR A 669 14.25 -0.82 3.21
C THR A 669 14.03 0.68 3.04
N ASN A 670 13.09 1.08 2.16
CA ASN A 670 12.69 2.47 1.93
C ASN A 670 11.17 2.61 2.06
N SER A 671 10.69 3.66 2.73
CA SER A 671 9.26 3.96 2.74
C SER A 671 8.81 4.58 1.41
N VAL A 672 9.44 5.69 1.02
CA VAL A 672 9.12 6.41 -0.22
C VAL A 672 10.40 6.72 -1.00
N VAL A 673 10.40 6.40 -2.29
CA VAL A 673 11.47 6.78 -3.22
C VAL A 673 10.87 7.63 -4.35
N VAL A 674 11.39 8.83 -4.54
CA VAL A 674 10.98 9.76 -5.59
C VAL A 674 12.13 9.89 -6.60
N ASN A 675 11.95 9.31 -7.78
CA ASN A 675 12.92 9.39 -8.88
C ASN A 675 12.50 10.41 -9.95
N SER A 676 11.19 10.67 -10.11
CA SER A 676 10.67 11.67 -11.06
C SER A 676 10.98 13.08 -10.63
N ASN A 677 11.20 13.96 -11.60
CA ASN A 677 11.36 15.39 -11.35
C ASN A 677 10.03 16.10 -11.00
N ASN A 678 10.12 17.27 -10.39
CA ASN A 678 9.00 18.20 -10.12
C ASN A 678 7.87 17.62 -9.27
N VAL A 679 8.08 16.53 -8.55
CA VAL A 679 7.06 15.96 -7.65
C VAL A 679 6.77 16.92 -6.51
N VAL A 680 5.49 17.05 -6.13
CA VAL A 680 5.06 17.81 -4.95
C VAL A 680 4.56 16.84 -3.88
N ILE A 681 5.28 16.80 -2.76
CA ILE A 681 4.89 16.07 -1.55
C ILE A 681 4.24 17.08 -0.61
N ASP A 682 2.97 16.85 -0.24
CA ASP A 682 2.21 17.79 0.56
C ASP A 682 1.51 17.07 1.70
N HIS A 683 2.07 17.20 2.89
CA HIS A 683 1.69 16.51 4.11
C HIS A 683 1.82 14.98 4.03
N THR A 684 2.90 14.49 4.59
CA THR A 684 3.11 13.07 4.77
C THR A 684 3.71 12.77 6.14
N TRP A 685 3.37 11.65 6.73
CA TRP A 685 4.06 11.08 7.87
C TRP A 685 4.59 9.70 7.50
N LEU A 686 5.90 9.57 7.50
CA LEU A 686 6.62 8.32 7.28
C LEU A 686 7.13 7.86 8.64
N TRP A 687 6.57 6.80 9.16
CA TRP A 687 6.79 6.38 10.54
C TRP A 687 7.27 4.93 10.64
N ARG A 688 8.49 4.74 11.13
CA ARG A 688 8.88 3.46 11.69
C ARG A 688 8.37 3.43 13.13
N ALA A 689 7.37 2.61 13.40
CA ALA A 689 6.68 2.62 14.69
C ALA A 689 7.65 2.36 15.85
N ASP A 690 7.55 3.20 16.88
CA ASP A 690 8.29 3.12 18.13
C ASP A 690 7.48 2.43 19.25
N HIS A 691 6.18 2.23 19.04
CA HIS A 691 5.26 1.55 19.95
C HIS A 691 4.20 0.74 19.19
N GLY A 692 3.48 -0.13 19.91
CA GLY A 692 2.51 -1.06 19.34
C GLY A 692 3.08 -2.49 19.22
N SER A 693 2.59 -3.25 18.25
CA SER A 693 3.01 -4.62 17.99
C SER A 693 4.08 -4.68 16.89
N GLY A 694 4.99 -5.64 16.97
CA GLY A 694 6.01 -5.84 15.94
C GLY A 694 7.03 -4.70 15.86
N VAL A 695 7.39 -4.07 17.00
CA VAL A 695 8.34 -2.96 17.08
C VAL A 695 9.65 -3.38 17.76
N GLY A 696 10.76 -2.74 17.41
CA GLY A 696 12.11 -2.95 17.96
C GLY A 696 13.19 -2.75 16.92
N TRP A 697 14.41 -2.44 17.33
CA TRP A 697 15.52 -2.06 16.48
C TRP A 697 15.71 -2.96 15.23
N ASN A 698 15.58 -4.27 15.40
CA ASN A 698 15.70 -5.26 14.33
C ASN A 698 14.36 -5.88 13.92
N THR A 699 13.26 -5.57 14.62
CA THR A 699 11.94 -6.20 14.40
C THR A 699 11.17 -5.53 13.27
N ASN A 700 11.08 -4.20 13.29
CA ASN A 700 10.49 -3.40 12.22
C ASN A 700 11.55 -2.53 11.55
N ARG A 701 12.59 -3.19 11.06
CA ARG A 701 13.71 -2.49 10.44
C ARG A 701 13.29 -1.71 9.20
N ALA A 702 13.72 -0.45 9.14
CA ALA A 702 13.54 0.43 8.00
C ALA A 702 14.72 1.40 7.90
N ASP A 703 15.46 1.34 6.80
CA ASP A 703 16.71 2.11 6.67
C ASP A 703 16.42 3.58 6.34
N TYR A 704 15.47 3.87 5.45
CA TYR A 704 15.18 5.21 4.96
C TYR A 704 13.67 5.53 4.98
N GLY A 705 13.34 6.73 5.44
CA GLY A 705 11.98 7.26 5.34
C GLY A 705 11.68 7.78 3.93
N LEU A 706 12.30 8.88 3.55
CA LEU A 706 12.15 9.48 2.23
C LEU A 706 13.51 9.52 1.50
N ARG A 707 13.55 8.98 0.29
CA ARG A 707 14.68 9.18 -0.64
C ARG A 707 14.21 9.97 -1.86
N VAL A 708 14.88 11.08 -2.14
CA VAL A 708 14.58 11.93 -3.30
C VAL A 708 15.76 11.95 -4.24
N ASN A 709 15.60 11.36 -5.41
CA ASN A 709 16.57 11.34 -6.48
C ASN A 709 16.20 12.30 -7.62
N GLY A 710 14.90 12.63 -7.76
CA GLY A 710 14.39 13.56 -8.76
C GLY A 710 14.77 15.01 -8.48
N ASN A 711 14.90 15.80 -9.52
CA ASN A 711 15.19 17.22 -9.44
C ASN A 711 13.92 18.04 -9.24
N ASP A 712 14.05 19.27 -8.70
CA ASP A 712 12.96 20.24 -8.55
C ASP A 712 11.77 19.69 -7.71
N VAL A 713 12.02 18.73 -6.82
CA VAL A 713 11.00 18.19 -5.91
C VAL A 713 10.73 19.18 -4.79
N LEU A 714 9.46 19.40 -4.49
CA LEU A 714 9.01 20.22 -3.36
C LEU A 714 8.33 19.34 -2.30
N ALA A 715 8.79 19.40 -1.06
CA ALA A 715 8.12 18.82 0.09
C ALA A 715 7.58 19.91 1.02
N THR A 716 6.29 19.82 1.37
CA THR A 716 5.63 20.72 2.32
C THR A 716 4.95 19.90 3.42
N GLY A 717 5.15 20.25 4.70
CA GLY A 717 4.56 19.48 5.80
C GLY A 717 5.10 18.05 5.89
N LEU A 718 6.42 17.91 5.96
CA LEU A 718 7.11 16.62 5.96
C LEU A 718 7.39 16.15 7.40
N PHE A 719 6.81 15.03 7.79
CA PHE A 719 7.06 14.34 9.06
C PHE A 719 7.71 12.99 8.79
N VAL A 720 8.90 12.72 9.35
CA VAL A 720 9.61 11.46 9.10
C VAL A 720 10.33 11.02 10.38
N GLU A 721 10.02 9.83 10.90
CA GLU A 721 10.43 9.48 12.25
C GLU A 721 10.96 8.06 12.40
N HIS A 722 11.97 7.92 13.25
CA HIS A 722 12.51 6.69 13.85
C HIS A 722 13.23 5.74 12.90
N PHE A 723 13.67 6.15 11.71
CA PHE A 723 14.36 5.26 10.78
C PHE A 723 15.75 4.85 11.28
N ASN A 724 16.17 3.63 10.91
CA ASN A 724 17.44 3.06 11.38
C ASN A 724 18.66 3.80 10.81
N LYS A 725 18.51 4.46 9.65
CA LYS A 725 19.53 5.30 9.02
C LYS A 725 19.03 6.74 8.83
N TYR A 726 19.05 7.22 7.61
CA TYR A 726 18.56 8.59 7.32
C TYR A 726 17.04 8.62 7.25
N ASP A 727 16.43 9.55 7.99
CA ASP A 727 14.99 9.76 7.86
C ASP A 727 14.67 10.39 6.50
N VAL A 728 15.48 11.37 6.06
CA VAL A 728 15.43 11.92 4.69
C VAL A 728 16.82 11.87 4.05
N TYR A 729 16.89 11.32 2.83
CA TYR A 729 18.08 11.34 2.00
C TYR A 729 17.77 11.98 0.65
N TRP A 730 18.38 13.13 0.36
CA TRP A 730 18.09 13.95 -0.82
C TRP A 730 19.30 14.03 -1.75
N SER A 731 19.18 13.48 -2.95
CA SER A 731 20.23 13.51 -3.98
C SER A 731 19.85 14.27 -5.26
N GLY A 732 18.59 14.69 -5.39
CA GLY A 732 18.11 15.50 -6.50
C GLY A 732 18.51 16.98 -6.37
N GLU A 733 18.72 17.63 -7.48
CA GLU A 733 19.05 19.05 -7.56
C GLU A 733 17.81 19.95 -7.39
N ARG A 734 18.03 21.16 -6.92
CA ARG A 734 17.01 22.21 -6.75
C ARG A 734 15.81 21.77 -5.90
N GLY A 735 16.05 20.83 -4.98
CA GLY A 735 15.06 20.39 -4.02
C GLY A 735 14.65 21.49 -3.06
N ARG A 736 13.40 21.44 -2.61
CA ARG A 736 12.87 22.38 -1.62
C ARG A 736 12.06 21.69 -0.54
N THR A 737 12.25 22.09 0.72
CA THR A 737 11.44 21.63 1.85
C THR A 737 10.91 22.80 2.66
N ILE A 738 9.60 22.85 2.91
CA ILE A 738 8.96 23.81 3.80
C ILE A 738 8.29 23.04 4.93
N PHE A 739 8.82 23.16 6.11
CA PHE A 739 8.52 22.43 7.32
C PHE A 739 8.96 20.94 7.26
N PHE A 740 9.82 20.60 8.19
CA PHE A 740 10.23 19.23 8.48
C PHE A 740 10.23 18.98 9.98
N GLN A 741 9.63 17.86 10.39
CA GLN A 741 9.67 17.39 11.77
C GLN A 741 10.20 15.97 11.78
N ASN A 742 11.05 15.67 12.76
CA ASN A 742 11.68 14.38 12.91
C ASN A 742 11.85 14.02 14.38
N GLU A 743 11.65 12.74 14.65
CA GLU A 743 12.12 12.10 15.87
C GLU A 743 13.09 10.97 15.52
N LYS A 744 14.25 10.94 16.17
CA LYS A 744 15.25 9.90 15.94
C LYS A 744 14.80 8.58 16.58
N ALA A 745 15.27 7.45 16.04
CA ALA A 745 14.92 6.14 16.55
C ALA A 745 15.23 6.01 18.07
N TYR A 746 14.19 5.92 18.89
CA TYR A 746 14.28 5.88 20.35
C TYR A 746 14.96 4.60 20.86
N ASP A 747 14.86 3.52 20.11
CA ASP A 747 15.31 2.17 20.40
C ASP A 747 16.73 1.85 19.89
N ALA A 748 17.48 2.87 19.47
CA ALA A 748 18.90 2.70 19.08
C ALA A 748 19.70 2.06 20.25
N PRO A 749 20.26 0.85 20.08
CA PRO A 749 20.75 0.08 21.22
C PRO A 749 22.07 0.61 21.80
N ASN A 750 22.85 1.31 21.01
CA ASN A 750 24.11 1.95 21.40
C ASN A 750 24.64 2.85 20.27
N ALA A 751 25.65 3.66 20.57
CA ALA A 751 26.30 4.52 19.59
C ALA A 751 26.88 3.76 18.39
N ALA A 752 27.42 2.56 18.58
CA ALA A 752 28.01 1.77 17.50
C ALA A 752 26.97 1.34 16.45
N ALA A 753 25.73 1.06 16.86
CA ALA A 753 24.65 0.66 15.97
C ALA A 753 24.19 1.78 15.02
N VAL A 754 24.47 3.03 15.37
CA VAL A 754 24.14 4.23 14.57
C VAL A 754 25.38 4.93 14.01
N THR A 755 26.57 4.34 14.14
CA THR A 755 27.83 4.92 13.61
C THR A 755 28.03 4.50 12.16
N HIS A 756 28.36 5.46 11.31
CA HIS A 756 28.75 5.26 9.92
C HIS A 756 29.89 6.21 9.56
N ASP A 757 30.86 5.75 8.76
CA ASP A 757 31.99 6.56 8.28
C ASP A 757 32.73 7.35 9.39
N GLY A 758 32.74 6.81 10.62
CA GLY A 758 33.33 7.45 11.81
C GLY A 758 32.45 8.54 12.46
N ILE A 759 31.22 8.74 11.98
CA ILE A 759 30.25 9.70 12.49
C ILE A 759 29.20 8.98 13.34
N VAL A 760 28.96 9.42 14.55
CA VAL A 760 27.88 8.87 15.42
C VAL A 760 26.55 9.53 15.05
N GLY A 761 25.57 8.69 14.69
CA GLY A 761 24.20 9.08 14.32
C GLY A 761 24.06 9.42 12.84
N TYR A 762 23.05 8.87 12.20
CA TYR A 762 22.60 9.31 10.89
C TYR A 762 21.81 10.61 11.03
N ALA A 763 22.12 11.61 10.22
CA ALA A 763 21.36 12.87 10.22
C ALA A 763 19.88 12.61 9.94
N ALA A 764 18.99 13.40 10.56
CA ALA A 764 17.57 13.35 10.25
C ALA A 764 17.27 13.76 8.79
N TYR A 765 18.05 14.71 8.29
CA TYR A 765 17.94 15.20 6.93
C TYR A 765 19.35 15.31 6.33
N LYS A 766 19.65 14.44 5.35
CA LYS A 766 20.93 14.45 4.60
C LYS A 766 20.67 14.93 3.19
N VAL A 767 21.37 15.98 2.77
CA VAL A 767 21.54 16.33 1.36
C VAL A 767 22.85 15.74 0.89
N ALA A 768 22.83 14.99 -0.24
CA ALA A 768 24.01 14.33 -0.78
C ALA A 768 25.10 15.34 -1.19
N ASP A 769 26.35 14.95 -1.05
CA ASP A 769 27.50 15.85 -1.27
C ASP A 769 27.65 16.32 -2.74
N SER A 770 27.01 15.61 -3.68
CA SER A 770 26.92 15.96 -5.10
C SER A 770 25.92 17.08 -5.42
N VAL A 771 24.99 17.38 -4.52
CA VAL A 771 23.95 18.38 -4.73
C VAL A 771 24.53 19.77 -4.60
N THR A 772 24.27 20.62 -5.57
CA THR A 772 24.79 21.99 -5.64
C THR A 772 23.74 23.04 -5.29
N THR A 773 22.45 22.68 -5.38
CA THR A 773 21.33 23.60 -5.11
C THR A 773 20.26 22.90 -4.30
N HIS A 774 19.97 23.39 -3.12
CA HIS A 774 18.91 22.92 -2.23
C HIS A 774 18.50 24.02 -1.27
N GLU A 775 17.20 24.10 -0.94
CA GLU A 775 16.67 25.13 -0.06
C GLU A 775 15.61 24.58 0.90
N ALA A 776 15.66 24.95 2.18
CA ALA A 776 14.66 24.48 3.13
C ALA A 776 14.43 25.46 4.29
N TRP A 777 13.23 25.39 4.89
CA TRP A 777 12.77 26.27 5.96
C TRP A 777 12.04 25.52 7.06
N GLY A 778 12.27 25.89 8.32
CA GLY A 778 11.52 25.42 9.47
C GLY A 778 11.73 23.92 9.75
N LEU A 779 12.97 23.51 9.99
CA LEU A 779 13.32 22.09 10.21
C LEU A 779 13.61 21.82 11.69
N GLY A 780 12.93 20.84 12.27
CA GLY A 780 13.15 20.36 13.64
C GLY A 780 13.51 18.88 13.71
N SER A 781 14.52 18.52 14.50
CA SER A 781 14.87 17.14 14.80
C SER A 781 15.03 16.92 16.30
N TYR A 782 14.41 15.85 16.80
CA TYR A 782 14.31 15.54 18.23
C TYR A 782 14.93 14.17 18.52
N CYS A 783 15.75 14.08 19.56
CA CYS A 783 16.26 12.79 20.04
C CYS A 783 15.69 12.45 21.42
N ASN A 784 15.39 11.18 21.63
CA ASN A 784 14.95 10.58 22.89
C ASN A 784 15.43 9.12 22.92
N TYR A 785 16.74 8.90 22.99
CA TYR A 785 17.34 7.58 22.97
C TYR A 785 17.05 6.85 24.29
N THR A 786 15.91 6.13 24.34
CA THR A 786 15.46 5.44 25.55
C THR A 786 16.27 4.18 25.85
N ALA A 787 16.82 3.53 24.82
CA ALA A 787 17.63 2.32 24.96
C ALA A 787 19.06 2.63 25.42
N ASP A 788 19.67 3.69 24.89
CA ASP A 788 21.00 4.18 25.33
C ASP A 788 21.02 5.72 25.41
N PRO A 789 20.69 6.29 26.57
CA PRO A 789 20.67 7.76 26.76
C PRO A 789 22.04 8.43 26.65
N THR A 790 23.13 7.68 26.51
CA THR A 790 24.49 8.21 26.40
C THR A 790 24.88 8.58 24.98
N ILE A 791 24.04 8.27 23.98
CA ILE A 791 24.31 8.56 22.57
C ILE A 791 24.39 10.08 22.39
N VAL A 792 25.52 10.54 21.85
CA VAL A 792 25.72 11.91 21.38
C VAL A 792 25.82 11.87 19.85
N GLN A 793 24.72 12.22 19.17
CA GLN A 793 24.66 12.29 17.73
C GLN A 793 25.45 13.51 17.23
N ALA A 794 26.21 13.36 16.15
CA ALA A 794 27.09 14.43 15.65
C ALA A 794 26.29 15.70 15.26
N HIS A 795 25.19 15.54 14.55
CA HIS A 795 24.35 16.67 14.11
C HIS A 795 22.93 16.18 13.71
N GLY A 796 21.98 17.10 13.72
CA GLY A 796 20.62 16.82 13.23
C GLY A 796 20.52 16.84 11.70
N PHE A 797 21.25 17.76 11.07
CA PHE A 797 21.22 18.00 9.62
C PHE A 797 22.61 17.88 9.01
N GLN A 798 22.73 17.25 7.84
CA GLN A 798 24.01 17.08 7.14
C GLN A 798 23.88 17.50 5.67
N LEU A 799 24.70 18.46 5.24
CA LEU A 799 24.58 19.14 3.97
C LEU A 799 25.94 19.38 3.34
N PRO A 800 26.05 19.45 1.99
CA PRO A 800 27.22 20.06 1.36
C PRO A 800 27.27 21.57 1.66
N THR A 801 28.44 22.14 1.53
CA THR A 801 28.65 23.60 1.70
C THR A 801 28.88 24.22 0.33
N GLY A 802 27.95 25.05 -0.12
CA GLY A 802 28.04 25.73 -1.42
C GLY A 802 27.03 26.88 -1.51
N PRO A 803 27.24 27.84 -2.42
CA PRO A 803 26.41 29.04 -2.50
C PRO A 803 24.94 28.78 -2.88
N GLY A 804 24.65 27.59 -3.45
CA GLY A 804 23.30 27.18 -3.82
C GLY A 804 22.60 26.36 -2.74
N ILE A 805 23.27 26.02 -1.63
CA ILE A 805 22.66 25.35 -0.48
C ILE A 805 22.22 26.40 0.52
N ARG A 806 20.95 26.40 0.89
CA ARG A 806 20.39 27.36 1.84
C ARG A 806 19.38 26.69 2.75
N MET A 807 19.65 26.76 4.05
CA MET A 807 18.75 26.22 5.07
C MET A 807 18.43 27.33 6.07
N HIS A 808 17.15 27.43 6.40
CA HIS A 808 16.63 28.49 7.26
C HIS A 808 15.86 27.89 8.43
N ASP A 809 16.10 28.45 9.63
CA ASP A 809 15.32 28.14 10.81
C ASP A 809 15.35 26.65 11.21
N LEU A 810 16.56 26.18 11.55
CA LEU A 810 16.84 24.82 11.97
C LEU A 810 16.90 24.72 13.50
N LEU A 811 16.37 23.63 14.05
CA LEU A 811 16.54 23.35 15.48
C LEU A 811 16.74 21.86 15.74
N VAL A 812 17.45 21.57 16.84
CA VAL A 812 17.55 20.22 17.43
C VAL A 812 17.22 20.29 18.92
N ILE A 813 16.63 19.23 19.45
CA ILE A 813 16.23 19.13 20.86
C ILE A 813 16.54 17.74 21.41
N SER A 814 17.03 17.68 22.68
CA SER A 814 17.05 16.47 23.48
C SER A 814 15.79 16.40 24.33
N LEU A 815 14.93 15.44 24.06
CA LEU A 815 13.70 15.23 24.83
C LEU A 815 14.01 14.48 26.12
N GLY A 816 13.69 15.10 27.27
CA GLY A 816 13.85 14.48 28.58
C GLY A 816 15.29 14.11 28.95
N GLY A 817 16.29 14.72 28.31
CA GLY A 817 17.70 14.47 28.57
C GLY A 817 18.21 13.08 28.14
N LYS A 818 17.53 12.45 27.17
CA LYS A 818 17.88 11.10 26.68
C LYS A 818 18.57 11.19 25.32
N GLY A 819 19.92 11.24 25.35
CA GLY A 819 20.74 11.49 24.19
C GLY A 819 20.95 13.00 23.94
N GLN A 820 21.84 13.32 23.03
CA GLN A 820 22.21 14.69 22.69
C GLN A 820 22.55 14.84 21.21
N TYR A 821 22.49 16.07 20.70
CA TYR A 821 23.15 16.49 19.48
C TYR A 821 24.37 17.33 19.82
N ALA A 822 25.51 17.05 19.20
CA ALA A 822 26.71 17.86 19.32
C ALA A 822 26.57 19.19 18.56
N HIS A 823 25.89 19.16 17.41
CA HIS A 823 25.63 20.34 16.56
C HIS A 823 24.22 20.29 15.94
N VAL A 824 23.75 21.41 15.46
CA VAL A 824 22.48 21.52 14.73
C VAL A 824 22.67 21.00 13.30
N VAL A 825 23.61 21.60 12.55
CA VAL A 825 23.89 21.29 11.15
C VAL A 825 25.40 21.21 10.91
N ASN A 826 25.87 20.09 10.37
CA ASN A 826 27.29 19.80 10.18
C ASN A 826 28.05 20.02 11.50
N SER A 827 28.98 20.97 11.52
CA SER A 827 29.72 21.39 12.73
C SER A 827 29.24 22.74 13.29
N THR A 828 28.03 23.18 12.91
CA THR A 828 27.47 24.50 13.29
C THR A 828 26.31 24.33 14.29
N GLY A 829 26.16 25.28 15.18
CA GLY A 829 25.18 25.29 16.27
C GLY A 829 25.74 24.72 17.57
N THR A 830 25.17 25.17 18.70
CA THR A 830 25.54 24.70 20.03
C THR A 830 25.04 23.29 20.28
N PRO A 831 25.70 22.50 21.15
CA PRO A 831 25.15 21.21 21.56
C PRO A 831 23.80 21.39 22.26
N THR A 832 22.95 20.38 22.18
CA THR A 832 21.74 20.35 23.02
C THR A 832 22.13 20.11 24.48
N SER A 833 21.32 20.65 25.42
CA SER A 833 21.45 20.29 26.82
C SER A 833 21.04 18.85 27.04
N GLY A 834 21.82 18.09 27.80
CA GLY A 834 21.44 16.75 28.24
C GLY A 834 20.44 16.70 29.41
N THR A 835 20.02 17.86 29.92
CA THR A 835 19.13 17.97 31.12
C THR A 835 17.84 18.73 30.85
N ASP A 836 17.87 19.64 29.88
CA ASP A 836 16.76 20.57 29.61
C ASP A 836 16.24 20.39 28.19
N THR A 837 14.93 20.42 28.02
CA THR A 837 14.27 20.35 26.71
C THR A 837 14.32 21.75 26.04
N VAL A 838 15.53 22.28 25.86
CA VAL A 838 15.76 23.60 25.25
C VAL A 838 16.32 23.40 23.85
N PRO A 839 15.73 24.07 22.84
CA PRO A 839 16.20 23.92 21.46
C PRO A 839 17.57 24.59 21.25
N SER A 840 18.46 23.93 20.55
CA SER A 840 19.60 24.54 19.90
C SER A 840 19.21 24.93 18.47
N LYS A 841 19.46 26.17 18.07
CA LYS A 841 18.96 26.77 16.84
C LYS A 841 20.09 27.27 15.93
N VAL A 842 19.81 27.22 14.63
CA VAL A 842 20.58 27.91 13.57
C VAL A 842 19.57 28.56 12.62
N THR A 843 19.58 29.90 12.55
CA THR A 843 18.60 30.66 11.74
C THR A 843 18.92 30.62 10.25
N SER A 844 20.19 30.45 9.87
CA SER A 844 20.63 30.37 8.47
C SER A 844 21.89 29.51 8.34
N PHE A 845 21.96 28.69 7.33
CA PHE A 845 23.14 27.87 6.98
C PHE A 845 23.24 27.71 5.46
N PRO A 846 24.46 27.84 4.88
CA PRO A 846 25.65 28.50 5.38
C PRO A 846 25.47 29.97 5.52
#